data_4fad8fb950f326c653f7a1857e479e14
#
_entry.id   4fad8fb950f326c653f7a1857e479e14
#
_cell.length_a   1.000
_cell.length_b   1.000
_cell.length_c   1.000
_cell.angle_alpha   90.00
_cell.angle_beta   90.00
_cell.angle_gamma   90.00
#
_symmetry.space_group_name_H-M   'P 1'
#
loop_
_entity.id
_entity.type
_entity.pdbx_description
1 polymer ?
#
loop_
_entity_poly.entity_id
_entity_poly.type
_entity_poly.pdbx_seq_one_letter_code
_entity_poly.pdbx_strand_id
1 'polypeptide(L)'
;MTAKSHATMKTETQSESIDLKDFFSASEAREDRWQQLHATARALCLPRASPQLRQRADGLLAEIQPLESYWAYPGPALLAEVRELGANGDVIAFARLTERISRALLRGSYRHDPSVWEAAEEAEHREEVAGPAYLSDRGERRPYFEVLFVRDGLTAEQIQRNSQEIRKLRRPEDPFVYEPVVVPTFEDAIIGTLFNFNVQAVVIYDGFPFRSHFDLPVLRSQLARHLSADVESTAPEAHAAALAKAIHQLRPELDVYILSNCAVESLAAKLDAKNIRRVFYDIEELMELHLSILEGLNQRYDTPFFSNLKKYSRRPIGTFHALPIARGKSIFKSNWIQDMGQFYGANLFMAESSATTGGLDSLLEPTGNIKKAMEKAARCFGAQRVYFGTNGTSTSNKIVVQSLLRPGDIVLIDRNCHKSHHYGVVLAGALPVYLEAFPLNKYSMYGGVPLRSIKKALFDLKAEGKLDRVRMLDLTNCTFDGHLYNVKRVMEECLAIKPDLIFLWDEAWFSFARFSPFHRRRTGMAAADYLRERYQSDAYRAEYDAFAKKVGKLDPRDKKLLDLHILPDPDKVRIRVYATQSTHKSLSSLRQGSMIMVNDDDFAPGRMRRTVISKAAGAQLCRNHLRRRQDAKIL
;
A
#
# COMPACT_ATOMS: atom_id res chain seq x y z
N MET A 1 20.46 49.18 -42.99
CA MET A 1 19.44 48.39 -43.68
C MET A 1 19.78 46.94 -43.38
N THR A 2 19.10 46.22 -42.64
CA THR A 2 17.76 45.76 -42.45
C THR A 2 17.64 45.15 -41.08
N ALA A 3 16.66 45.58 -40.34
CA ALA A 3 16.26 45.02 -39.04
C ALA A 3 15.69 43.62 -39.25
N LYS A 4 16.14 42.64 -38.45
CA LYS A 4 15.45 41.36 -38.25
C LYS A 4 14.79 41.35 -36.90
N SER A 5 13.49 41.23 -36.96
CA SER A 5 12.56 41.14 -35.84
C SER A 5 12.95 40.02 -34.88
N HIS A 6 13.21 40.39 -33.63
CA HIS A 6 13.14 39.45 -32.54
C HIS A 6 11.67 39.13 -32.26
N ALA A 7 11.27 37.96 -32.65
CA ALA A 7 10.04 37.36 -32.15
C ALA A 7 10.21 37.08 -30.65
N THR A 8 9.51 37.83 -29.89
CA THR A 8 9.36 37.66 -28.45
C THR A 8 8.71 36.30 -28.21
N MET A 9 9.49 35.32 -27.79
CA MET A 9 8.96 34.12 -27.12
C MET A 9 8.24 34.60 -25.87
N LYS A 10 6.93 34.47 -25.88
CA LYS A 10 6.11 34.60 -24.69
C LYS A 10 6.66 33.61 -23.67
N THR A 11 7.19 34.13 -22.58
CA THR A 11 7.40 33.42 -21.34
C THR A 11 6.12 32.71 -20.99
N GLU A 12 6.12 31.39 -21.13
CA GLU A 12 5.18 30.55 -20.40
C GLU A 12 5.31 30.92 -18.94
N THR A 13 4.27 31.50 -18.40
CA THR A 13 4.06 31.66 -16.97
C THR A 13 4.39 30.30 -16.35
N GLN A 14 5.48 30.23 -15.59
CA GLN A 14 5.72 29.14 -14.66
C GLN A 14 4.48 29.10 -13.78
N SER A 15 3.59 28.13 -14.07
CA SER A 15 2.62 27.71 -13.09
C SER A 15 3.46 27.31 -11.88
N GLU A 16 3.27 27.95 -10.75
CA GLU A 16 3.78 27.47 -9.48
C GLU A 16 3.32 26.01 -9.37
N SER A 17 4.22 25.10 -9.75
CA SER A 17 3.99 23.69 -9.58
C SER A 17 3.97 23.48 -8.09
N ILE A 18 2.80 23.26 -7.52
CA ILE A 18 2.68 22.72 -6.17
C ILE A 18 3.50 21.44 -6.21
N ASP A 19 4.68 21.49 -5.58
CA ASP A 19 5.55 20.31 -5.54
C ASP A 19 4.76 19.23 -4.79
N LEU A 20 4.66 18.05 -5.37
CA LEU A 20 4.05 16.90 -4.69
C LEU A 20 4.67 16.66 -3.31
N LYS A 21 5.87 17.14 -3.04
CA LYS A 21 6.47 17.18 -1.71
C LYS A 21 5.60 17.92 -0.70
N ASP A 22 4.96 19.01 -1.07
CA ASP A 22 4.12 19.80 -0.17
C ASP A 22 2.89 19.01 0.25
N PHE A 23 2.38 18.14 -0.60
CA PHE A 23 1.28 17.22 -0.27
C PHE A 23 1.76 15.94 0.43
N PHE A 24 2.92 15.39 0.10
CA PHE A 24 3.47 14.22 0.80
C PHE A 24 3.80 14.50 2.25
N SER A 25 4.24 15.70 2.52
CA SER A 25 4.44 16.20 3.88
C SER A 25 3.17 16.82 4.46
N ALA A 26 2.01 16.71 3.81
CA ALA A 26 0.81 17.42 4.26
C ALA A 26 0.41 17.05 5.68
N SER A 27 0.50 15.78 6.09
CA SER A 27 0.24 15.39 7.48
C SER A 27 1.30 15.92 8.44
N GLU A 28 2.57 15.84 8.07
CA GLU A 28 3.70 16.37 8.86
C GLU A 28 3.72 17.91 8.82
N ALA A 29 3.52 18.51 7.65
CA ALA A 29 3.40 19.94 7.48
C ALA A 29 2.21 20.52 8.26
N ARG A 30 1.08 19.80 8.32
CA ARG A 30 -0.08 20.16 9.09
C ARG A 30 0.24 20.21 10.59
N GLU A 31 0.88 19.19 11.14
CA GLU A 31 1.31 19.16 12.54
C GLU A 31 2.29 20.29 12.85
N ASP A 32 3.26 20.53 11.96
CA ASP A 32 4.21 21.65 12.07
C ASP A 32 3.52 23.03 12.06
N ARG A 33 2.52 23.24 11.20
CA ARG A 33 1.76 24.48 11.15
C ARG A 33 0.98 24.73 12.45
N TRP A 34 0.36 23.69 13.01
CA TRP A 34 -0.30 23.80 14.31
C TRP A 34 0.68 24.11 15.44
N GLN A 35 1.87 23.53 15.44
CA GLN A 35 2.92 23.85 16.41
C GLN A 35 3.40 25.30 16.28
N GLN A 36 3.63 25.78 15.05
CA GLN A 36 4.01 27.15 14.78
C GLN A 36 2.91 28.15 15.19
N LEU A 37 1.64 27.78 14.92
CA LEU A 37 0.49 28.59 15.34
C LEU A 37 0.42 28.70 16.86
N HIS A 38 0.55 27.57 17.58
CA HIS A 38 0.60 27.55 19.04
C HIS A 38 1.76 28.41 19.59
N ALA A 39 2.96 28.26 19.04
CA ALA A 39 4.12 29.07 19.46
C ALA A 39 3.87 30.55 19.21
N THR A 40 3.24 30.93 18.11
CA THR A 40 2.88 32.32 17.78
C THR A 40 1.79 32.85 18.71
N ALA A 41 0.75 32.04 18.99
CA ALA A 41 -0.33 32.36 19.91
C ALA A 41 0.20 32.62 21.35
N ARG A 42 1.12 31.76 21.80
CA ARG A 42 1.80 31.96 23.10
C ARG A 42 2.63 33.23 23.13
N ALA A 43 3.31 33.61 22.05
CA ALA A 43 4.05 34.85 21.96
C ALA A 43 3.14 36.08 21.98
N LEU A 44 1.91 36.00 21.47
CA LEU A 44 0.91 37.05 21.54
C LEU A 44 0.42 37.35 22.98
N CYS A 45 0.54 36.40 23.89
CA CYS A 45 0.21 36.59 25.31
C CYS A 45 1.26 37.40 26.08
N LEU A 46 2.44 37.67 25.49
CA LEU A 46 3.49 38.41 26.17
C LEU A 46 3.22 39.94 26.14
N PRO A 47 3.57 40.69 27.20
CA PRO A 47 3.52 42.16 27.19
C PRO A 47 4.38 42.69 26.03
N ARG A 48 3.81 43.52 25.16
CA ARG A 48 4.43 44.11 23.97
C ARG A 48 4.50 43.16 22.76
N ALA A 49 3.49 42.33 22.55
CA ALA A 49 3.33 41.57 21.32
C ALA A 49 3.33 42.50 20.09
N SER A 50 4.15 42.17 19.08
CA SER A 50 4.23 43.00 17.87
C SER A 50 3.05 42.70 16.91
N PRO A 51 2.59 43.70 16.11
CA PRO A 51 1.58 43.49 15.08
C PRO A 51 1.96 42.39 14.06
N GLN A 52 3.25 42.17 13.85
CA GLN A 52 3.79 41.12 12.97
C GLN A 52 3.46 39.71 13.44
N LEU A 53 3.36 39.49 14.78
CA LEU A 53 2.94 38.22 15.33
C LEU A 53 1.47 37.89 14.97
N ARG A 54 0.60 38.91 14.99
CA ARG A 54 -0.80 38.74 14.59
C ARG A 54 -0.89 38.38 13.11
N GLN A 55 -0.20 39.14 12.25
CA GLN A 55 -0.14 38.85 10.83
C GLN A 55 0.42 37.44 10.54
N ARG A 56 1.41 37.00 11.33
CA ARG A 56 1.93 35.62 11.21
C ARG A 56 0.90 34.57 11.63
N ALA A 57 0.13 34.81 12.69
CA ALA A 57 -0.93 33.90 13.12
C ALA A 57 -2.02 33.78 12.05
N ASP A 58 -2.45 34.92 11.47
CA ASP A 58 -3.43 34.94 10.38
C ASP A 58 -2.92 34.21 9.12
N GLY A 59 -1.66 34.37 8.78
CA GLY A 59 -1.00 33.65 7.70
C GLY A 59 -1.00 32.12 7.93
N LEU A 60 -0.64 31.67 9.14
CA LEU A 60 -0.65 30.25 9.50
C LEU A 60 -2.07 29.66 9.48
N LEU A 61 -3.08 30.41 9.96
CA LEU A 61 -4.48 30.01 9.89
C LEU A 61 -4.96 29.86 8.44
N ALA A 62 -4.53 30.73 7.53
CA ALA A 62 -4.84 30.64 6.12
C ALA A 62 -4.18 29.41 5.46
N GLU A 63 -2.95 29.06 5.85
CA GLU A 63 -2.28 27.83 5.38
C GLU A 63 -2.91 26.55 5.92
N ILE A 64 -3.39 26.56 7.16
CA ILE A 64 -4.02 25.41 7.83
C ILE A 64 -5.42 25.13 7.26
N GLN A 65 -6.18 26.17 6.95
CA GLN A 65 -7.58 26.07 6.57
C GLN A 65 -7.89 25.05 5.45
N PRO A 66 -7.21 25.06 4.29
CA PRO A 66 -7.50 24.09 3.23
C PRO A 66 -7.16 22.66 3.65
N LEU A 67 -6.21 22.45 4.56
CA LEU A 67 -5.79 21.15 5.00
C LEU A 67 -6.83 20.51 5.94
N GLU A 68 -7.40 21.26 6.88
CA GLU A 68 -8.31 20.72 7.89
C GLU A 68 -9.63 20.19 7.34
N SER A 69 -9.99 20.55 6.11
CA SER A 69 -11.17 20.00 5.44
C SER A 69 -11.09 18.48 5.19
N TYR A 70 -9.91 17.89 5.25
CA TYR A 70 -9.67 16.48 4.93
C TYR A 70 -9.43 15.59 6.14
N TRP A 71 -9.53 16.11 7.37
CA TRP A 71 -9.37 15.37 8.62
C TRP A 71 -10.52 15.63 9.58
N ALA A 72 -10.86 14.61 10.36
CA ALA A 72 -11.89 14.76 11.38
C ALA A 72 -11.43 15.63 12.56
N TYR A 73 -10.16 15.55 12.96
CA TYR A 73 -9.60 16.31 14.08
C TYR A 73 -8.39 17.15 13.66
N PRO A 74 -8.28 18.42 14.06
CA PRO A 74 -9.33 19.20 14.72
C PRO A 74 -10.51 19.47 13.78
N GLY A 75 -10.31 19.41 12.48
CA GLY A 75 -11.35 19.61 11.49
C GLY A 75 -11.84 21.06 11.37
N PRO A 76 -12.78 21.31 10.46
CA PRO A 76 -13.26 22.66 10.17
C PRO A 76 -13.90 23.35 11.37
N ALA A 77 -14.59 22.59 12.26
CA ALA A 77 -15.32 23.16 13.38
C ALA A 77 -14.40 23.79 14.44
N LEU A 78 -13.43 23.03 14.94
CA LEU A 78 -12.45 23.57 15.91
C LEU A 78 -11.55 24.63 15.28
N LEU A 79 -11.24 24.53 13.98
CA LEU A 79 -10.51 25.57 13.28
C LEU A 79 -11.32 26.88 13.22
N ALA A 80 -12.61 26.82 13.00
CA ALA A 80 -13.49 28.00 13.01
C ALA A 80 -13.47 28.67 14.39
N GLU A 81 -13.57 27.91 15.49
CA GLU A 81 -13.46 28.41 16.86
C GLU A 81 -12.11 29.11 17.11
N VAL A 82 -11.01 28.49 16.69
CA VAL A 82 -9.66 29.09 16.78
C VAL A 82 -9.61 30.41 16.04
N ARG A 83 -10.19 30.50 14.85
CA ARG A 83 -10.23 31.76 14.08
C ARG A 83 -11.07 32.83 14.74
N GLU A 84 -12.21 32.46 15.29
CA GLU A 84 -13.08 33.40 16.04
C GLU A 84 -12.37 33.97 17.26
N LEU A 85 -11.73 33.15 18.09
CA LEU A 85 -10.94 33.60 19.24
C LEU A 85 -9.80 34.53 18.81
N GLY A 86 -9.12 34.22 17.71
CA GLY A 86 -8.09 35.10 17.14
C GLY A 86 -8.64 36.43 16.67
N ALA A 87 -9.78 36.46 16.00
CA ALA A 87 -10.42 37.65 15.50
C ALA A 87 -10.96 38.54 16.64
N ASN A 88 -11.54 37.93 17.67
CA ASN A 88 -12.07 38.64 18.84
C ASN A 88 -10.98 39.19 19.79
N GLY A 89 -9.72 38.80 19.54
CA GLY A 89 -8.60 39.29 20.34
C GLY A 89 -8.45 38.62 21.70
N ASP A 90 -9.15 37.51 21.96
CA ASP A 90 -8.94 36.67 23.15
C ASP A 90 -7.68 35.81 22.99
N VAL A 91 -6.54 36.48 23.20
CA VAL A 91 -5.22 35.83 23.02
C VAL A 91 -4.97 34.70 24.00
N ILE A 92 -5.63 34.69 25.16
CA ILE A 92 -5.45 33.65 26.19
C ILE A 92 -6.21 32.38 25.77
N ALA A 93 -7.49 32.50 25.43
CA ALA A 93 -8.28 31.37 24.94
C ALA A 93 -7.71 30.84 23.61
N PHE A 94 -7.30 31.72 22.71
CA PHE A 94 -6.62 31.35 21.45
C PHE A 94 -5.36 30.53 21.72
N ALA A 95 -4.49 30.94 22.66
CA ALA A 95 -3.27 30.19 22.99
C ALA A 95 -3.58 28.83 23.65
N ARG A 96 -4.58 28.78 24.55
CA ARG A 96 -5.00 27.53 25.20
C ARG A 96 -5.56 26.53 24.20
N LEU A 97 -6.44 26.97 23.29
CA LEU A 97 -7.05 26.08 22.30
C LEU A 97 -6.01 25.56 21.29
N THR A 98 -5.14 26.44 20.80
CA THR A 98 -4.04 26.02 19.89
C THR A 98 -3.06 25.07 20.56
N GLU A 99 -2.76 25.24 21.87
CA GLU A 99 -1.95 24.31 22.65
C GLU A 99 -2.61 22.94 22.75
N ARG A 100 -3.90 22.89 23.08
CA ARG A 100 -4.67 21.66 23.22
C ARG A 100 -4.66 20.88 21.90
N ILE A 101 -4.95 21.54 20.78
CA ILE A 101 -4.96 20.95 19.44
C ILE A 101 -3.55 20.43 19.08
N SER A 102 -2.53 21.28 19.18
CA SER A 102 -1.16 20.89 18.84
C SER A 102 -0.67 19.71 19.67
N ARG A 103 -0.96 19.70 20.97
CA ARG A 103 -0.61 18.59 21.87
C ARG A 103 -1.36 17.30 21.52
N ALA A 104 -2.65 17.40 21.16
CA ALA A 104 -3.46 16.24 20.80
C ALA A 104 -3.00 15.64 19.47
N LEU A 105 -2.62 16.46 18.49
CA LEU A 105 -2.03 15.98 17.23
C LEU A 105 -0.72 15.24 17.47
N LEU A 106 0.24 15.87 18.17
CA LEU A 106 1.55 15.27 18.46
C LEU A 106 1.47 13.94 19.22
N ARG A 107 0.54 13.83 20.18
CA ARG A 107 0.38 12.63 21.01
C ARG A 107 -0.57 11.60 20.38
N GLY A 108 -1.30 11.99 19.35
CA GLY A 108 -2.39 11.17 18.79
C GLY A 108 -3.53 10.94 19.79
N SER A 109 -3.67 11.79 20.85
CA SER A 109 -4.66 11.58 21.90
C SER A 109 -6.09 11.75 21.42
N TYR A 110 -6.33 12.52 20.38
CA TYR A 110 -7.64 12.67 19.72
C TYR A 110 -8.25 11.32 19.27
N ARG A 111 -7.44 10.28 19.12
CA ARG A 111 -7.89 8.95 18.71
C ARG A 111 -8.54 8.14 19.84
N HIS A 112 -8.41 8.58 21.09
CA HIS A 112 -8.87 7.82 22.26
C HIS A 112 -9.30 8.66 23.46
N ASP A 113 -9.23 9.98 23.34
CA ASP A 113 -9.60 10.93 24.39
C ASP A 113 -10.72 11.86 23.88
N PRO A 114 -11.98 11.68 24.32
CA PRO A 114 -13.09 12.50 23.88
C PRO A 114 -12.96 13.97 24.30
N SER A 115 -12.28 14.28 25.40
CA SER A 115 -12.19 15.63 25.93
C SER A 115 -11.49 16.62 25.01
N VAL A 116 -10.64 16.13 24.10
CA VAL A 116 -9.95 16.99 23.14
C VAL A 116 -10.84 17.45 21.99
N TRP A 117 -12.03 16.84 21.82
CA TRP A 117 -13.00 17.17 20.77
C TRP A 117 -14.02 18.24 21.20
N GLU A 118 -14.09 18.55 22.52
CA GLU A 118 -15.06 19.46 23.07
C GLU A 118 -14.62 20.92 22.90
N ALA A 119 -15.58 21.80 22.67
CA ALA A 119 -15.35 23.25 22.71
C ALA A 119 -14.87 23.68 24.09
N ALA A 120 -14.11 24.79 24.15
CA ALA A 120 -13.50 25.22 25.41
C ALA A 120 -14.53 25.50 26.52
N GLU A 121 -15.73 25.96 26.17
CA GLU A 121 -16.80 26.27 27.12
C GLU A 121 -17.51 25.04 27.66
N GLU A 122 -17.57 23.95 26.92
CA GLU A 122 -18.21 22.69 27.36
C GLU A 122 -17.31 21.88 28.30
N ALA A 123 -16.00 22.05 28.21
CA ALA A 123 -15.02 21.32 29.00
C ALA A 123 -15.00 21.74 30.49
N GLU A 124 -15.42 22.98 30.83
CA GLU A 124 -15.43 23.49 32.20
C GLU A 124 -16.65 23.02 33.03
N HIS A 125 -17.69 22.46 32.39
CA HIS A 125 -18.96 22.14 33.03
C HIS A 125 -19.28 20.64 33.19
N ARG A 126 -18.35 19.75 32.87
CA ARG A 126 -18.56 18.30 33.06
C ARG A 126 -17.75 17.74 34.23
N GLU A 127 -18.45 17.29 35.24
CA GLU A 127 -18.01 16.21 36.13
C GLU A 127 -17.62 15.00 35.30
N GLU A 128 -16.51 14.33 35.64
CA GLU A 128 -15.91 13.17 35.01
C GLU A 128 -16.92 12.10 34.55
N VAL A 129 -17.47 12.24 33.38
CA VAL A 129 -18.03 11.12 32.65
C VAL A 129 -17.06 10.83 31.50
N ALA A 130 -15.99 10.11 31.81
CA ALA A 130 -15.18 9.44 30.82
C ALA A 130 -16.12 8.52 30.00
N GLY A 131 -16.61 9.00 28.89
CA GLY A 131 -17.51 8.25 28.04
C GLY A 131 -16.85 6.95 27.59
N PRO A 132 -17.51 5.79 27.73
CA PRO A 132 -16.97 4.47 27.38
C PRO A 132 -16.70 4.28 25.88
N ALA A 133 -16.92 5.32 25.08
CA ALA A 133 -16.90 5.24 23.63
C ALA A 133 -15.55 4.82 23.01
N TYR A 134 -14.43 5.09 23.68
CA TYR A 134 -13.08 4.81 23.15
C TYR A 134 -12.38 3.62 23.79
N LEU A 135 -12.99 3.03 24.81
CA LEU A 135 -12.50 1.82 25.46
C LEU A 135 -13.47 0.66 25.20
N SER A 136 -12.92 -0.53 25.03
CA SER A 136 -13.70 -1.76 25.00
C SER A 136 -14.24 -2.09 26.39
N ASP A 137 -15.19 -3.03 26.50
CA ASP A 137 -15.70 -3.57 27.79
C ASP A 137 -14.58 -4.07 28.73
N ARG A 138 -13.37 -4.27 28.20
CA ARG A 138 -12.17 -4.71 28.94
C ARG A 138 -11.22 -3.57 29.27
N GLY A 139 -11.59 -2.31 29.02
CA GLY A 139 -10.71 -1.15 29.21
C GLY A 139 -9.57 -1.04 28.18
N GLU A 140 -9.59 -1.86 27.12
CA GLU A 140 -8.59 -1.77 26.03
C GLU A 140 -8.96 -0.65 25.06
N ARG A 141 -7.99 0.10 24.57
CA ARG A 141 -8.20 1.13 23.55
C ARG A 141 -8.66 0.50 22.24
N ARG A 142 -9.77 1.00 21.69
CA ARG A 142 -10.27 0.57 20.39
C ARG A 142 -9.47 1.27 19.26
N PRO A 143 -9.11 0.56 18.18
CA PRO A 143 -8.49 1.20 17.02
C PRO A 143 -9.39 2.30 16.46
N TYR A 144 -8.79 3.45 16.14
CA TYR A 144 -9.44 4.62 15.57
C TYR A 144 -9.17 4.71 14.07
N PHE A 145 -10.18 5.13 13.30
CA PHE A 145 -10.05 5.46 11.90
C PHE A 145 -11.05 6.58 11.49
N GLU A 146 -10.98 7.00 10.24
CA GLU A 146 -11.88 7.99 9.68
C GLU A 146 -12.61 7.41 8.46
N VAL A 147 -13.83 7.88 8.24
CA VAL A 147 -14.68 7.52 7.10
C VAL A 147 -14.93 8.77 6.30
N LEU A 148 -14.58 8.74 5.02
CA LEU A 148 -14.79 9.86 4.12
C LEU A 148 -16.19 9.78 3.52
N PHE A 149 -17.00 10.81 3.77
CA PHE A 149 -18.34 10.98 3.20
C PHE A 149 -18.27 12.01 2.07
N VAL A 150 -18.61 11.59 0.86
CA VAL A 150 -18.61 12.47 -0.32
C VAL A 150 -20.06 12.91 -0.56
N ARG A 151 -20.39 14.12 -0.13
CA ARG A 151 -21.74 14.67 -0.21
C ARG A 151 -21.69 16.19 -0.33
N ASP A 152 -22.34 16.74 -1.36
CA ASP A 152 -22.48 18.19 -1.57
C ASP A 152 -23.71 18.75 -0.85
N GLY A 153 -23.77 20.08 -0.72
CA GLY A 153 -24.93 20.83 -0.26
C GLY A 153 -25.18 20.78 1.25
N LEU A 154 -24.26 20.28 2.07
CA LEU A 154 -24.38 20.29 3.52
C LEU A 154 -23.80 21.56 4.15
N THR A 155 -24.55 22.21 5.06
CA THR A 155 -24.01 23.27 5.91
C THR A 155 -23.13 22.70 7.02
N ALA A 156 -22.25 23.55 7.61
CA ALA A 156 -21.42 23.15 8.74
C ALA A 156 -22.23 22.59 9.92
N GLU A 157 -23.41 23.17 10.21
CA GLU A 157 -24.31 22.69 11.26
C GLU A 157 -24.89 21.30 10.93
N GLN A 158 -25.22 21.05 9.68
CA GLN A 158 -25.71 19.73 9.24
C GLN A 158 -24.61 18.68 9.32
N ILE A 159 -23.38 19.02 8.94
CA ILE A 159 -22.22 18.13 9.08
C ILE A 159 -21.99 17.78 10.55
N GLN A 160 -22.05 18.78 11.45
CA GLN A 160 -21.88 18.56 12.89
C GLN A 160 -23.01 17.67 13.45
N ARG A 161 -24.24 17.92 13.07
CA ARG A 161 -25.40 17.10 13.49
C ARG A 161 -25.25 15.64 13.03
N ASN A 162 -24.92 15.41 11.76
CA ASN A 162 -24.72 14.08 11.21
C ASN A 162 -23.58 13.35 11.93
N SER A 163 -22.50 14.06 12.25
CA SER A 163 -21.37 13.51 13.01
C SER A 163 -21.79 13.08 14.43
N GLN A 164 -22.63 13.88 15.08
CA GLN A 164 -23.19 13.53 16.40
C GLN A 164 -24.10 12.30 16.32
N GLU A 165 -24.94 12.19 15.28
CA GLU A 165 -25.79 11.02 15.07
C GLU A 165 -24.96 9.75 14.88
N ILE A 166 -23.90 9.78 14.09
CA ILE A 166 -22.97 8.66 13.92
C ILE A 166 -22.34 8.28 15.27
N ARG A 167 -21.95 9.27 16.08
CA ARG A 167 -21.37 9.01 17.41
C ARG A 167 -22.36 8.32 18.34
N LYS A 168 -23.66 8.64 18.26
CA LYS A 168 -24.73 8.00 19.06
C LYS A 168 -24.97 6.53 18.70
N LEU A 169 -24.59 6.10 17.47
CA LEU A 169 -24.72 4.71 17.03
C LEU A 169 -23.67 3.79 17.65
N ARG A 170 -22.60 4.34 18.21
CA ARG A 170 -21.48 3.56 18.76
C ARG A 170 -21.91 2.74 19.96
N ARG A 171 -21.49 1.48 19.96
CA ARG A 171 -21.75 0.53 21.04
C ARG A 171 -20.45 0.15 21.76
N PRO A 172 -20.49 -0.23 23.04
CA PRO A 172 -19.31 -0.71 23.77
C PRO A 172 -18.64 -1.93 23.12
N GLU A 173 -19.42 -2.80 22.47
CA GLU A 173 -18.94 -4.01 21.79
C GLU A 173 -18.33 -3.76 20.41
N ASP A 174 -18.47 -2.55 19.84
CA ASP A 174 -17.92 -2.25 18.52
C ASP A 174 -16.40 -2.42 18.52
N PRO A 175 -15.83 -3.12 17.53
CA PRO A 175 -14.40 -3.42 17.49
C PRO A 175 -13.53 -2.19 17.17
N PHE A 176 -14.13 -1.11 16.64
CA PHE A 176 -13.45 0.09 16.17
C PHE A 176 -14.23 1.35 16.53
N VAL A 177 -13.52 2.47 16.54
CA VAL A 177 -14.12 3.80 16.61
C VAL A 177 -13.77 4.57 15.36
N TYR A 178 -14.72 5.24 14.73
CA TYR A 178 -14.44 6.09 13.59
C TYR A 178 -15.12 7.45 13.69
N GLU A 179 -14.52 8.44 13.01
CA GLU A 179 -15.05 9.78 12.83
C GLU A 179 -15.34 10.06 11.36
N PRO A 180 -16.45 10.74 11.03
CA PRO A 180 -16.74 11.14 9.67
C PRO A 180 -15.91 12.35 9.25
N VAL A 181 -15.45 12.33 7.99
CA VAL A 181 -14.90 13.47 7.26
C VAL A 181 -15.80 13.71 6.07
N VAL A 182 -16.38 14.89 5.95
CA VAL A 182 -17.31 15.21 4.86
C VAL A 182 -16.63 16.12 3.85
N VAL A 183 -16.67 15.74 2.59
CA VAL A 183 -16.11 16.50 1.46
C VAL A 183 -17.13 16.67 0.36
N PRO A 184 -17.18 17.84 -0.31
CA PRO A 184 -18.27 18.15 -1.24
C PRO A 184 -18.03 17.70 -2.69
N THR A 185 -16.78 17.43 -3.10
CA THR A 185 -16.47 17.24 -4.53
C THR A 185 -15.65 15.98 -4.82
N PHE A 186 -15.59 15.61 -6.10
CA PHE A 186 -14.75 14.53 -6.59
C PHE A 186 -13.27 14.76 -6.28
N GLU A 187 -12.75 15.95 -6.61
CA GLU A 187 -11.35 16.28 -6.36
C GLU A 187 -11.01 16.26 -4.87
N ASP A 188 -11.89 16.79 -4.02
CA ASP A 188 -11.69 16.77 -2.55
C ASP A 188 -11.70 15.33 -2.00
N ALA A 189 -12.56 14.46 -2.53
CA ALA A 189 -12.58 13.05 -2.15
C ALA A 189 -11.26 12.35 -2.51
N ILE A 190 -10.69 12.66 -3.66
CA ILE A 190 -9.37 12.13 -4.05
C ILE A 190 -8.27 12.63 -3.13
N ILE A 191 -8.28 13.92 -2.77
CA ILE A 191 -7.30 14.50 -1.82
C ILE A 191 -7.43 13.83 -0.46
N GLY A 192 -8.63 13.79 0.10
CA GLY A 192 -8.87 13.14 1.39
C GLY A 192 -8.40 11.69 1.40
N THR A 193 -8.65 10.97 0.29
CA THR A 193 -8.20 9.58 0.13
C THR A 193 -6.68 9.45 0.05
N LEU A 194 -5.99 10.38 -0.63
CA LEU A 194 -4.53 10.31 -0.85
C LEU A 194 -3.74 10.69 0.41
N PHE A 195 -4.18 11.71 1.14
CA PHE A 195 -3.36 12.32 2.19
C PHE A 195 -3.80 11.94 3.59
N ASN A 196 -5.06 11.62 3.80
CA ASN A 196 -5.53 11.18 5.10
C ASN A 196 -5.45 9.65 5.24
N PHE A 197 -4.36 9.17 5.83
CA PHE A 197 -4.16 7.74 6.07
C PHE A 197 -5.07 7.14 7.17
N ASN A 198 -5.74 7.98 7.97
CA ASN A 198 -6.77 7.52 8.91
C ASN A 198 -8.05 7.07 8.18
N VAL A 199 -8.27 7.54 6.94
CA VAL A 199 -9.42 7.11 6.13
C VAL A 199 -9.27 5.64 5.76
N GLN A 200 -10.27 4.85 6.15
CA GLN A 200 -10.32 3.41 5.93
C GLN A 200 -11.56 2.95 5.15
N ALA A 201 -12.55 3.82 5.01
CA ALA A 201 -13.72 3.58 4.17
C ALA A 201 -14.19 4.89 3.54
N VAL A 202 -14.86 4.78 2.41
CA VAL A 202 -15.44 5.92 1.70
C VAL A 202 -16.90 5.65 1.42
N VAL A 203 -17.75 6.62 1.74
CA VAL A 203 -19.20 6.61 1.49
C VAL A 203 -19.51 7.68 0.47
N ILE A 204 -20.03 7.29 -0.66
CA ILE A 204 -20.28 8.18 -1.81
C ILE A 204 -21.80 8.35 -1.98
N TYR A 205 -22.27 9.58 -1.90
CA TYR A 205 -23.65 9.96 -2.27
C TYR A 205 -23.72 10.36 -3.73
N ASP A 206 -24.90 10.39 -4.29
CA ASP A 206 -25.10 10.91 -5.65
C ASP A 206 -25.12 12.45 -5.70
N GLY A 207 -24.84 13.01 -6.87
CA GLY A 207 -25.14 14.42 -7.16
C GLY A 207 -24.11 15.44 -6.71
N PHE A 208 -22.86 15.06 -6.51
CA PHE A 208 -21.77 15.97 -6.15
C PHE A 208 -20.99 16.47 -7.38
N PRO A 209 -20.44 17.71 -7.32
CA PRO A 209 -19.66 18.29 -8.41
C PRO A 209 -18.27 17.65 -8.54
N PHE A 210 -17.66 17.81 -9.72
CA PHE A 210 -16.31 17.30 -9.97
C PHE A 210 -15.24 18.15 -9.32
N ARG A 211 -15.27 19.47 -9.55
CA ARG A 211 -14.18 20.39 -9.21
C ARG A 211 -14.25 20.86 -7.76
N SER A 212 -13.09 20.84 -7.10
CA SER A 212 -12.87 21.50 -5.81
C SER A 212 -12.91 23.02 -5.97
N HIS A 213 -13.22 23.70 -4.86
CA HIS A 213 -13.05 25.16 -4.72
C HIS A 213 -11.58 25.59 -4.75
N PHE A 214 -10.66 24.66 -4.49
CA PHE A 214 -9.23 24.90 -4.55
C PHE A 214 -8.69 24.63 -5.96
N ASP A 215 -7.70 25.43 -6.38
CA ASP A 215 -7.01 25.16 -7.65
C ASP A 215 -5.93 24.09 -7.46
N LEU A 216 -6.09 22.94 -8.12
CA LEU A 216 -5.29 21.74 -7.90
C LEU A 216 -4.73 21.19 -9.23
N PRO A 217 -3.88 21.96 -9.94
CA PRO A 217 -3.44 21.61 -11.30
C PRO A 217 -2.66 20.29 -11.37
N VAL A 218 -1.87 19.98 -10.33
CA VAL A 218 -1.10 18.73 -10.25
C VAL A 218 -2.02 17.53 -10.11
N LEU A 219 -3.05 17.63 -9.25
CA LEU A 219 -4.05 16.59 -9.10
C LEU A 219 -4.78 16.33 -10.41
N ARG A 220 -5.22 17.38 -11.10
CA ARG A 220 -5.89 17.28 -12.42
C ARG A 220 -5.00 16.60 -13.45
N SER A 221 -3.72 16.97 -13.51
CA SER A 221 -2.73 16.30 -14.37
C SER A 221 -2.57 14.81 -14.06
N GLN A 222 -2.68 14.40 -12.79
CA GLN A 222 -2.64 12.99 -12.40
C GLN A 222 -3.94 12.27 -12.72
N LEU A 223 -5.09 12.88 -12.44
CA LEU A 223 -6.41 12.30 -12.72
C LEU A 223 -6.62 12.10 -14.22
N ALA A 224 -6.21 13.04 -15.06
CA ALA A 224 -6.28 12.95 -16.52
C ALA A 224 -5.54 11.74 -17.12
N ARG A 225 -4.57 11.16 -16.38
CA ARG A 225 -3.88 9.92 -16.79
C ARG A 225 -4.65 8.65 -16.46
N HIS A 226 -5.69 8.73 -15.65
CA HIS A 226 -6.38 7.57 -15.09
C HIS A 226 -7.88 7.58 -15.35
N LEU A 227 -8.46 8.74 -15.55
CA LEU A 227 -9.85 8.92 -15.88
C LEU A 227 -9.98 9.17 -17.38
N SER A 228 -11.09 8.71 -17.99
CA SER A 228 -11.46 9.15 -19.32
C SER A 228 -11.73 10.65 -19.29
N ALA A 229 -11.36 11.37 -20.34
CA ALA A 229 -11.52 12.82 -20.44
C ALA A 229 -12.97 13.31 -20.27
N ASP A 230 -13.92 12.41 -20.39
CA ASP A 230 -15.36 12.72 -20.36
C ASP A 230 -15.96 12.75 -18.95
N VAL A 231 -15.25 12.25 -17.90
CA VAL A 231 -15.84 12.14 -16.55
C VAL A 231 -16.21 13.50 -15.97
N GLU A 232 -15.38 14.51 -16.18
CA GLU A 232 -15.65 15.87 -15.69
C GLU A 232 -16.88 16.50 -16.36
N SER A 233 -17.14 16.16 -17.62
CA SER A 233 -18.26 16.68 -18.40
C SER A 233 -19.55 15.88 -18.22
N THR A 234 -19.52 14.77 -17.49
CA THR A 234 -20.72 13.97 -17.20
C THR A 234 -21.60 14.61 -16.14
N ALA A 235 -22.86 14.20 -16.10
CA ALA A 235 -23.77 14.63 -15.05
C ALA A 235 -23.29 14.18 -13.66
N PRO A 236 -23.53 14.96 -12.60
CA PRO A 236 -23.08 14.64 -11.23
C PRO A 236 -23.46 13.24 -10.75
N GLU A 237 -24.58 12.70 -11.22
CA GLU A 237 -25.05 11.35 -10.89
C GLU A 237 -24.13 10.23 -11.41
N ALA A 238 -23.33 10.51 -12.45
CA ALA A 238 -22.35 9.56 -13.00
C ALA A 238 -21.00 9.60 -12.28
N HIS A 239 -20.75 10.62 -11.46
CA HIS A 239 -19.48 10.79 -10.76
C HIS A 239 -19.22 9.70 -9.73
N ALA A 240 -20.26 9.14 -9.11
CA ALA A 240 -20.09 8.13 -8.04
C ALA A 240 -19.34 6.88 -8.52
N ALA A 241 -19.69 6.34 -9.68
CA ALA A 241 -19.02 5.17 -10.26
C ALA A 241 -17.56 5.46 -10.65
N ALA A 242 -17.31 6.63 -11.25
CA ALA A 242 -15.99 7.06 -11.65
C ALA A 242 -15.08 7.29 -10.42
N LEU A 243 -15.63 7.89 -9.36
CA LEU A 243 -14.92 8.10 -8.10
C LEU A 243 -14.56 6.78 -7.41
N ALA A 244 -15.50 5.84 -7.33
CA ALA A 244 -15.25 4.51 -6.78
C ALA A 244 -14.10 3.80 -7.51
N LYS A 245 -14.08 3.87 -8.84
CA LYS A 245 -12.99 3.34 -9.67
C LYS A 245 -11.66 4.05 -9.40
N ALA A 246 -11.65 5.38 -9.31
CA ALA A 246 -10.45 6.16 -9.03
C ALA A 246 -9.89 5.85 -7.64
N ILE A 247 -10.74 5.78 -6.62
CA ILE A 247 -10.34 5.41 -5.26
C ILE A 247 -9.74 4.00 -5.24
N HIS A 248 -10.37 3.03 -5.89
CA HIS A 248 -9.84 1.68 -5.97
C HIS A 248 -8.47 1.61 -6.65
N GLN A 249 -8.24 2.43 -7.67
CA GLN A 249 -6.92 2.51 -8.32
C GLN A 249 -5.86 3.14 -7.41
N LEU A 250 -6.24 4.13 -6.60
CA LEU A 250 -5.34 4.84 -5.70
C LEU A 250 -5.09 4.07 -4.39
N ARG A 251 -6.15 3.57 -3.78
CA ARG A 251 -6.12 2.85 -2.50
C ARG A 251 -7.08 1.65 -2.52
N PRO A 252 -6.69 0.56 -3.19
CA PRO A 252 -7.54 -0.64 -3.36
C PRO A 252 -7.89 -1.35 -2.05
N GLU A 253 -7.24 -0.98 -0.96
CA GLU A 253 -7.55 -1.49 0.37
C GLU A 253 -8.78 -0.85 1.00
N LEU A 254 -9.25 0.31 0.51
CA LEU A 254 -10.41 0.99 1.07
C LEU A 254 -11.71 0.28 0.69
N ASP A 255 -12.62 0.20 1.66
CA ASP A 255 -14.00 -0.20 1.40
C ASP A 255 -14.76 1.02 0.85
N VAL A 256 -15.43 0.86 -0.28
CA VAL A 256 -16.26 1.89 -0.91
C VAL A 256 -17.72 1.49 -0.83
N TYR A 257 -18.54 2.38 -0.31
CA TYR A 257 -19.99 2.26 -0.22
C TYR A 257 -20.65 3.36 -1.06
N ILE A 258 -21.75 3.05 -1.72
CA ILE A 258 -22.53 4.03 -2.48
C ILE A 258 -23.91 4.13 -1.88
N LEU A 259 -24.38 5.35 -1.64
CA LEU A 259 -25.76 5.68 -1.30
C LEU A 259 -26.40 6.39 -2.48
N SER A 260 -27.41 5.77 -3.06
CA SER A 260 -28.05 6.26 -4.29
C SER A 260 -29.56 6.09 -4.24
N ASN A 261 -30.27 7.04 -4.83
CA ASN A 261 -31.71 6.94 -5.07
C ASN A 261 -32.04 6.30 -6.42
N CYS A 262 -31.02 5.94 -7.20
CA CYS A 262 -31.21 5.30 -8.50
C CYS A 262 -31.49 3.80 -8.36
N ALA A 263 -32.27 3.24 -9.31
CA ALA A 263 -32.52 1.80 -9.36
C ALA A 263 -31.21 1.00 -9.44
N VAL A 264 -31.03 0.01 -8.56
CA VAL A 264 -29.81 -0.81 -8.43
C VAL A 264 -29.40 -1.44 -9.77
N GLU A 265 -30.35 -1.79 -10.62
CA GLU A 265 -30.11 -2.38 -11.94
C GLU A 265 -29.40 -1.41 -12.90
N SER A 266 -29.76 -0.11 -12.84
CA SER A 266 -29.10 0.92 -13.66
C SER A 266 -27.70 1.27 -13.16
N LEU A 267 -27.46 1.14 -11.87
CA LEU A 267 -26.16 1.28 -11.22
C LEU A 267 -25.28 0.05 -11.47
N ALA A 268 -25.81 -1.16 -11.30
CA ALA A 268 -25.08 -2.42 -11.49
C ALA A 268 -24.48 -2.55 -12.89
N ALA A 269 -25.15 -2.02 -13.92
CA ALA A 269 -24.63 -1.98 -15.29
C ALA A 269 -23.44 -1.01 -15.48
N LYS A 270 -23.32 0.00 -14.60
CA LYS A 270 -22.25 1.02 -14.64
C LYS A 270 -21.12 0.77 -13.65
N LEU A 271 -21.38 -0.09 -12.65
CA LEU A 271 -20.47 -0.34 -11.55
C LEU A 271 -19.65 -1.62 -11.79
N ASP A 272 -18.33 -1.50 -11.73
CA ASP A 272 -17.50 -2.69 -11.58
C ASP A 272 -17.62 -3.19 -10.12
N ALA A 273 -18.29 -4.32 -9.94
CA ALA A 273 -18.54 -4.93 -8.63
C ALA A 273 -17.27 -5.18 -7.79
N LYS A 274 -16.08 -5.15 -8.43
CA LYS A 274 -14.80 -5.28 -7.74
C LYS A 274 -14.42 -4.05 -6.93
N ASN A 275 -14.99 -2.88 -7.27
CA ASN A 275 -14.60 -1.59 -6.71
C ASN A 275 -15.51 -1.12 -5.59
N ILE A 276 -16.64 -1.82 -5.35
CA ILE A 276 -17.68 -1.39 -4.43
C ILE A 276 -18.03 -2.55 -3.51
N ARG A 277 -18.09 -2.25 -2.22
CA ARG A 277 -18.45 -3.24 -1.22
C ARG A 277 -19.96 -3.46 -1.14
N ARG A 278 -20.72 -2.38 -1.08
CA ARG A 278 -22.18 -2.39 -1.02
C ARG A 278 -22.78 -1.10 -1.54
N VAL A 279 -23.99 -1.20 -2.09
CA VAL A 279 -24.83 -0.07 -2.47
C VAL A 279 -26.03 -0.05 -1.54
N PHE A 280 -26.38 1.12 -1.02
CA PHE A 280 -27.52 1.39 -0.16
C PHE A 280 -28.48 2.37 -0.86
N TYR A 281 -29.74 2.29 -0.53
CA TYR A 281 -30.68 3.37 -0.82
C TYR A 281 -30.50 4.49 0.21
N ASP A 282 -30.59 5.76 -0.22
CA ASP A 282 -30.40 6.93 0.66
C ASP A 282 -31.43 7.00 1.81
N ILE A 283 -32.51 6.25 1.73
CA ILE A 283 -33.57 6.15 2.75
C ILE A 283 -33.26 5.04 3.79
N GLU A 284 -32.26 4.19 3.56
CA GLU A 284 -31.90 3.12 4.48
C GLU A 284 -31.32 3.68 5.78
N GLU A 285 -31.56 2.98 6.88
CA GLU A 285 -31.12 3.44 8.21
C GLU A 285 -29.60 3.58 8.29
N LEU A 286 -29.15 4.71 8.83
CA LEU A 286 -27.74 5.01 9.10
C LEU A 286 -27.05 3.91 9.93
N MET A 287 -27.81 3.17 10.74
CA MET A 287 -27.35 2.02 11.50
C MET A 287 -26.86 0.87 10.61
N GLU A 288 -27.54 0.59 9.48
CA GLU A 288 -27.14 -0.50 8.59
C GLU A 288 -25.80 -0.17 7.88
N LEU A 289 -25.63 1.08 7.47
CA LEU A 289 -24.36 1.58 6.95
C LEU A 289 -23.25 1.47 8.01
N HIS A 290 -23.51 1.92 9.24
CA HIS A 290 -22.58 1.83 10.37
C HIS A 290 -22.10 0.40 10.60
N LEU A 291 -23.02 -0.54 10.72
CA LEU A 291 -22.70 -1.96 10.92
C LEU A 291 -21.91 -2.55 9.73
N SER A 292 -22.27 -2.16 8.51
CA SER A 292 -21.55 -2.62 7.30
C SER A 292 -20.12 -2.09 7.24
N ILE A 293 -19.89 -0.85 7.65
CA ILE A 293 -18.54 -0.26 7.77
C ILE A 293 -17.72 -1.03 8.80
N LEU A 294 -18.27 -1.27 9.99
CA LEU A 294 -17.57 -2.01 11.07
C LEU A 294 -17.26 -3.45 10.65
N GLU A 295 -18.20 -4.14 10.00
CA GLU A 295 -17.98 -5.49 9.49
C GLU A 295 -16.90 -5.51 8.42
N GLY A 296 -16.94 -4.56 7.48
CA GLY A 296 -15.95 -4.42 6.43
C GLY A 296 -14.54 -4.29 6.97
N LEU A 297 -14.37 -3.39 7.90
CA LEU A 297 -13.10 -3.19 8.57
C LEU A 297 -12.66 -4.42 9.37
N ASN A 298 -13.56 -5.03 10.14
CA ASN A 298 -13.24 -6.23 10.91
C ASN A 298 -12.74 -7.37 10.02
N GLN A 299 -13.38 -7.61 8.88
CA GLN A 299 -12.94 -8.59 7.89
C GLN A 299 -11.57 -8.25 7.31
N ARG A 300 -11.30 -6.95 7.07
CA ARG A 300 -10.02 -6.49 6.54
C ARG A 300 -8.89 -6.57 7.56
N TYR A 301 -9.14 -6.21 8.81
CA TYR A 301 -8.17 -6.24 9.90
C TYR A 301 -7.97 -7.62 10.53
N ASP A 302 -8.83 -8.61 10.23
CA ASP A 302 -8.61 -9.98 10.70
C ASP A 302 -7.23 -10.50 10.25
N THR A 303 -6.47 -11.05 11.21
CA THR A 303 -5.17 -11.69 10.98
C THR A 303 -5.31 -13.18 11.24
N PRO A 304 -5.72 -13.99 10.24
CA PRO A 304 -6.22 -15.35 10.46
C PRO A 304 -5.27 -16.23 11.28
N PHE A 305 -3.96 -16.18 10.99
CA PHE A 305 -2.98 -16.95 11.74
C PHE A 305 -2.75 -16.38 13.16
N PHE A 306 -2.49 -15.08 13.28
CA PHE A 306 -2.20 -14.46 14.58
C PHE A 306 -3.42 -14.45 15.51
N SER A 307 -4.60 -14.17 14.98
CA SER A 307 -5.86 -14.25 15.73
C SER A 307 -6.09 -15.67 16.29
N ASN A 308 -5.81 -16.69 15.47
CA ASN A 308 -5.93 -18.07 15.91
C ASN A 308 -4.82 -18.47 16.91
N LEU A 309 -3.60 -17.98 16.74
CA LEU A 309 -2.50 -18.18 17.69
C LEU A 309 -2.84 -17.62 19.08
N LYS A 310 -3.42 -16.41 19.13
CA LYS A 310 -3.94 -15.82 20.40
C LYS A 310 -5.02 -16.70 21.04
N LYS A 311 -5.98 -17.18 20.25
CA LYS A 311 -7.02 -18.10 20.74
C LYS A 311 -6.40 -19.40 21.26
N TYR A 312 -5.45 -19.98 20.51
CA TYR A 312 -4.74 -21.20 20.89
C TYR A 312 -3.98 -21.01 22.21
N SER A 313 -3.23 -19.92 22.37
CA SER A 313 -2.45 -19.67 23.60
C SER A 313 -3.31 -19.58 24.86
N ARG A 314 -4.58 -19.16 24.73
CA ARG A 314 -5.53 -19.01 25.84
C ARG A 314 -6.31 -20.28 26.18
N ARG A 315 -6.27 -21.31 25.33
CA ARG A 315 -7.01 -22.56 25.58
C ARG A 315 -6.31 -23.41 26.64
N PRO A 316 -7.05 -24.04 27.56
CA PRO A 316 -6.52 -25.01 28.52
C PRO A 316 -6.22 -26.33 27.80
N ILE A 317 -5.08 -26.43 27.12
CA ILE A 317 -4.70 -27.60 26.33
C ILE A 317 -3.68 -28.44 27.13
N GLY A 318 -3.96 -29.72 27.30
CA GLY A 318 -2.98 -30.70 27.75
C GLY A 318 -1.93 -30.97 26.67
N THR A 319 -0.66 -31.01 27.04
CA THR A 319 0.44 -31.30 26.12
C THR A 319 1.00 -32.66 26.40
N PHE A 320 0.95 -33.55 25.41
CA PHE A 320 1.45 -34.93 25.46
C PHE A 320 2.48 -35.22 24.38
N HIS A 321 3.10 -34.18 23.81
CA HIS A 321 4.18 -34.32 22.84
C HIS A 321 5.54 -34.36 23.50
N ALA A 322 6.56 -34.85 22.76
CA ALA A 322 7.89 -35.10 23.27
C ALA A 322 8.74 -33.81 23.51
N LEU A 323 8.29 -32.63 23.03
CA LEU A 323 9.09 -31.41 23.18
C LEU A 323 9.05 -30.87 24.61
N PRO A 324 10.20 -30.50 25.20
CA PRO A 324 10.33 -30.25 26.63
C PRO A 324 9.67 -28.95 27.10
N ILE A 325 9.53 -27.95 26.24
CA ILE A 325 8.93 -26.66 26.63
C ILE A 325 7.46 -26.83 27.00
N ALA A 326 6.71 -27.69 26.31
CA ALA A 326 5.35 -28.12 26.65
C ALA A 326 4.43 -26.96 27.05
N ARG A 327 4.34 -25.90 26.21
CA ARG A 327 3.59 -24.66 26.49
C ARG A 327 4.07 -23.94 27.76
N GLY A 328 5.34 -24.00 28.04
CA GLY A 328 5.98 -23.32 29.17
C GLY A 328 5.96 -24.11 30.49
N LYS A 329 5.42 -25.33 30.54
CA LYS A 329 5.38 -26.11 31.78
C LYS A 329 6.77 -26.30 32.39
N SER A 330 7.78 -26.62 31.59
CA SER A 330 9.16 -26.80 32.05
C SER A 330 9.79 -25.49 32.53
N ILE A 331 9.42 -24.36 31.93
CA ILE A 331 9.95 -23.04 32.29
C ILE A 331 9.33 -22.56 33.61
N PHE A 332 7.99 -22.51 33.69
CA PHE A 332 7.28 -21.93 34.84
C PHE A 332 7.27 -22.82 36.09
N LYS A 333 7.53 -24.12 35.97
CA LYS A 333 7.69 -25.03 37.10
C LYS A 333 9.13 -25.18 37.59
N SER A 334 10.10 -24.67 36.83
CA SER A 334 11.51 -24.75 37.19
C SER A 334 11.90 -23.64 38.16
N ASN A 335 12.68 -23.97 39.15
CA ASN A 335 13.29 -22.99 40.04
C ASN A 335 14.57 -22.36 39.43
N TRP A 336 15.09 -22.92 38.35
CA TRP A 336 16.38 -22.53 37.75
C TRP A 336 16.27 -21.64 36.51
N ILE A 337 15.18 -21.71 35.80
CA ILE A 337 15.03 -21.01 34.50
C ILE A 337 13.83 -20.03 34.48
N GLN A 338 13.51 -19.45 35.63
CA GLN A 338 12.43 -18.47 35.75
C GLN A 338 12.73 -17.17 34.99
N ASP A 339 13.97 -16.80 34.89
CA ASP A 339 14.47 -15.64 34.15
C ASP A 339 14.02 -15.66 32.68
N MET A 340 14.03 -16.81 32.03
CA MET A 340 13.55 -16.98 30.65
C MET A 340 12.03 -16.69 30.57
N GLY A 341 11.25 -17.19 31.54
CA GLY A 341 9.81 -16.93 31.64
C GLY A 341 9.49 -15.46 31.91
N GLN A 342 10.28 -14.81 32.77
CA GLN A 342 10.14 -13.38 33.08
C GLN A 342 10.50 -12.49 31.89
N PHE A 343 11.56 -12.83 31.17
CA PHE A 343 12.05 -12.05 30.04
C PHE A 343 11.09 -12.11 28.82
N TYR A 344 10.67 -13.30 28.41
CA TYR A 344 9.84 -13.48 27.22
C TYR A 344 8.33 -13.38 27.49
N GLY A 345 7.91 -13.54 28.74
CA GLY A 345 6.51 -13.55 29.15
C GLY A 345 5.77 -14.85 28.80
N ALA A 346 4.68 -15.10 29.50
CA ALA A 346 3.91 -16.34 29.39
C ALA A 346 3.34 -16.60 27.98
N ASN A 347 2.92 -15.56 27.28
CA ASN A 347 2.27 -15.69 25.98
C ASN A 347 3.16 -16.38 24.93
N LEU A 348 4.47 -16.10 24.93
CA LEU A 348 5.40 -16.74 24.00
C LEU A 348 5.39 -18.27 24.18
N PHE A 349 5.51 -18.72 25.42
CA PHE A 349 5.55 -20.14 25.75
C PHE A 349 4.20 -20.83 25.58
N MET A 350 3.11 -20.14 25.89
CA MET A 350 1.74 -20.66 25.69
C MET A 350 1.39 -20.79 24.19
N ALA A 351 2.03 -20.00 23.35
CA ALA A 351 1.88 -20.07 21.89
C ALA A 351 2.74 -21.18 21.24
N GLU A 352 3.75 -21.69 21.95
CA GLU A 352 4.62 -22.77 21.45
C GLU A 352 3.82 -24.05 21.24
N SER A 353 3.93 -24.64 20.06
CA SER A 353 3.26 -25.89 19.69
C SER A 353 4.00 -26.62 18.60
N SER A 354 4.13 -27.93 18.75
CA SER A 354 4.53 -28.82 17.67
C SER A 354 3.32 -29.45 16.94
N ALA A 355 2.10 -29.23 17.48
CA ALA A 355 0.88 -29.81 16.92
C ALA A 355 0.29 -28.91 15.83
N THR A 356 0.10 -29.48 14.65
CA THR A 356 -0.66 -28.85 13.56
C THR A 356 -2.16 -29.13 13.66
N THR A 357 -2.54 -30.08 14.50
CA THR A 357 -3.92 -30.40 14.87
C THR A 357 -4.40 -29.53 16.04
N GLY A 358 -5.71 -29.38 16.21
CA GLY A 358 -6.25 -28.63 17.33
C GLY A 358 -6.31 -27.11 17.16
N GLY A 359 -6.11 -26.59 15.96
CA GLY A 359 -6.39 -25.19 15.65
C GLY A 359 -5.24 -24.39 15.03
N LEU A 360 -4.01 -24.92 15.01
CA LEU A 360 -2.90 -24.39 14.24
C LEU A 360 -2.73 -25.18 12.94
N ASP A 361 -2.21 -24.52 11.92
CA ASP A 361 -2.04 -25.07 10.56
C ASP A 361 -0.59 -25.45 10.30
N SER A 362 -0.33 -26.22 9.24
CA SER A 362 1.02 -26.57 8.80
C SER A 362 1.51 -25.62 7.71
N LEU A 363 2.70 -25.04 7.87
CA LEU A 363 3.33 -24.27 6.81
C LEU A 363 3.73 -25.14 5.60
N LEU A 364 3.93 -26.44 5.82
CA LEU A 364 4.28 -27.39 4.75
C LEU A 364 3.09 -27.68 3.84
N GLU A 365 1.91 -27.84 4.42
CA GLU A 365 0.66 -28.13 3.73
C GLU A 365 -0.48 -27.29 4.35
N PRO A 366 -0.50 -25.98 4.05
CA PRO A 366 -1.49 -25.08 4.65
C PRO A 366 -2.88 -25.38 4.13
N THR A 367 -3.80 -25.71 5.01
CA THR A 367 -5.21 -26.01 4.72
C THR A 367 -6.17 -25.12 5.52
N GLY A 368 -5.70 -24.53 6.60
CA GLY A 368 -6.50 -23.77 7.56
C GLY A 368 -6.15 -22.27 7.59
N ASN A 369 -5.75 -21.80 8.75
CA ASN A 369 -5.52 -20.38 9.01
C ASN A 369 -4.27 -19.80 8.33
N ILE A 370 -3.22 -20.62 8.11
CA ILE A 370 -2.06 -20.17 7.31
C ILE A 370 -2.47 -20.00 5.85
N LYS A 371 -3.27 -20.94 5.30
CA LYS A 371 -3.82 -20.78 3.95
C LYS A 371 -4.64 -19.50 3.81
N LYS A 372 -5.56 -19.24 4.76
CA LYS A 372 -6.35 -17.99 4.79
C LYS A 372 -5.46 -16.75 4.87
N ALA A 373 -4.40 -16.79 5.67
CA ALA A 373 -3.44 -15.70 5.76
C ALA A 373 -2.66 -15.48 4.44
N MET A 374 -2.26 -16.56 3.76
CA MET A 374 -1.62 -16.49 2.44
C MET A 374 -2.55 -15.90 1.37
N GLU A 375 -3.82 -16.33 1.34
CA GLU A 375 -4.84 -15.80 0.43
C GLU A 375 -5.11 -14.31 0.68
N LYS A 376 -5.16 -13.91 1.95
CA LYS A 376 -5.32 -12.52 2.34
C LYS A 376 -4.12 -11.67 1.95
N ALA A 377 -2.90 -12.17 2.18
CA ALA A 377 -1.68 -11.51 1.73
C ALA A 377 -1.65 -11.38 0.20
N ALA A 378 -2.09 -12.40 -0.54
CA ALA A 378 -2.18 -12.35 -1.99
C ALA A 378 -3.07 -11.19 -2.46
N ARG A 379 -4.26 -11.03 -1.87
CA ARG A 379 -5.15 -9.89 -2.17
C ARG A 379 -4.51 -8.55 -1.81
N CYS A 380 -3.90 -8.44 -0.63
CA CYS A 380 -3.25 -7.20 -0.19
C CYS A 380 -2.12 -6.76 -1.11
N PHE A 381 -1.31 -7.69 -1.59
CA PHE A 381 -0.14 -7.39 -2.44
C PHE A 381 -0.42 -7.45 -3.95
N GLY A 382 -1.65 -7.82 -4.36
CA GLY A 382 -2.01 -7.94 -5.78
C GLY A 382 -1.29 -9.11 -6.45
N ALA A 383 -1.15 -10.22 -5.75
CA ALA A 383 -0.56 -11.44 -6.28
C ALA A 383 -1.65 -12.51 -6.49
N GLN A 384 -1.45 -13.38 -7.47
CA GLN A 384 -2.30 -14.57 -7.62
C GLN A 384 -2.12 -15.53 -6.42
N ARG A 385 -0.90 -15.61 -5.89
CA ARG A 385 -0.55 -16.45 -4.74
C ARG A 385 0.59 -15.85 -3.94
N VAL A 386 0.55 -16.12 -2.62
CA VAL A 386 1.65 -15.79 -1.70
C VAL A 386 2.04 -17.04 -0.92
N TYR A 387 3.34 -17.21 -0.71
CA TYR A 387 3.91 -18.24 0.15
C TYR A 387 4.76 -17.58 1.23
N PHE A 388 4.57 -17.97 2.47
CA PHE A 388 5.37 -17.46 3.58
C PHE A 388 6.68 -18.24 3.73
N GLY A 389 7.75 -17.51 3.99
CA GLY A 389 9.07 -18.06 4.31
C GLY A 389 9.52 -17.64 5.69
N THR A 390 10.10 -18.57 6.45
CA THR A 390 10.54 -18.34 7.84
C THR A 390 12.01 -17.99 7.98
N ASN A 391 12.82 -18.15 6.93
CA ASN A 391 14.28 -17.93 6.95
C ASN A 391 14.71 -16.72 6.10
N GLY A 392 13.84 -15.72 6.00
CA GLY A 392 14.11 -14.48 5.29
C GLY A 392 14.11 -14.61 3.77
N THR A 393 14.20 -13.49 3.09
CA THR A 393 14.21 -13.42 1.61
C THR A 393 15.39 -14.19 1.01
N SER A 394 16.50 -14.34 1.72
CA SER A 394 17.62 -15.17 1.26
C SER A 394 17.23 -16.61 0.96
N THR A 395 16.28 -17.16 1.69
CA THR A 395 15.74 -18.50 1.41
C THR A 395 14.67 -18.43 0.33
N SER A 396 13.81 -17.41 0.36
CA SER A 396 12.79 -17.20 -0.66
C SER A 396 13.42 -17.09 -2.06
N ASN A 397 14.49 -16.32 -2.23
CA ASN A 397 15.24 -16.21 -3.49
C ASN A 397 15.76 -17.58 -3.97
N LYS A 398 16.39 -18.33 -3.09
CA LYS A 398 16.87 -19.69 -3.43
C LYS A 398 15.74 -20.62 -3.81
N ILE A 399 14.59 -20.54 -3.14
CA ILE A 399 13.42 -21.34 -3.47
C ILE A 399 12.93 -21.04 -4.88
N VAL A 400 12.74 -19.76 -5.23
CA VAL A 400 12.27 -19.37 -6.56
C VAL A 400 13.24 -19.85 -7.64
N VAL A 401 14.53 -19.54 -7.50
CA VAL A 401 15.56 -19.91 -8.48
C VAL A 401 15.61 -21.43 -8.69
N GLN A 402 15.68 -22.20 -7.60
CA GLN A 402 15.75 -23.67 -7.71
C GLN A 402 14.46 -24.33 -8.20
N SER A 403 13.32 -23.68 -8.02
CA SER A 403 12.03 -24.22 -8.51
C SER A 403 11.82 -24.01 -10.00
N LEU A 404 12.36 -22.94 -10.55
CA LEU A 404 12.08 -22.50 -11.91
C LEU A 404 13.22 -22.79 -12.90
N LEU A 405 14.46 -22.87 -12.41
CA LEU A 405 15.62 -23.15 -13.25
C LEU A 405 16.08 -24.59 -13.16
N ARG A 406 16.64 -25.05 -14.26
CA ARG A 406 17.25 -26.38 -14.43
C ARG A 406 18.73 -26.25 -14.75
N PRO A 407 19.53 -27.29 -14.55
CA PRO A 407 20.93 -27.29 -14.98
C PRO A 407 21.05 -26.91 -16.47
N GLY A 408 21.90 -25.93 -16.75
CA GLY A 408 22.13 -25.42 -18.09
C GLY A 408 21.18 -24.31 -18.57
N ASP A 409 20.11 -23.97 -17.82
CA ASP A 409 19.31 -22.76 -18.09
C ASP A 409 20.17 -21.51 -17.87
N ILE A 410 19.93 -20.47 -18.66
CA ILE A 410 20.62 -19.17 -18.54
C ILE A 410 19.75 -18.22 -17.71
N VAL A 411 20.36 -17.56 -16.74
CA VAL A 411 19.76 -16.48 -15.96
C VAL A 411 20.55 -15.18 -16.17
N LEU A 412 19.84 -14.12 -16.58
CA LEU A 412 20.37 -12.76 -16.59
C LEU A 412 20.24 -12.21 -15.18
N ILE A 413 21.32 -11.79 -14.56
CA ILE A 413 21.35 -11.44 -13.14
C ILE A 413 22.19 -10.19 -12.88
N ASP A 414 21.68 -9.28 -12.07
CA ASP A 414 22.43 -8.14 -11.57
C ASP A 414 23.64 -8.62 -10.75
N ARG A 415 24.85 -8.16 -11.11
CA ARG A 415 26.08 -8.50 -10.37
C ARG A 415 26.03 -8.04 -8.93
N ASN A 416 25.34 -6.92 -8.64
CA ASN A 416 25.23 -6.35 -7.29
C ASN A 416 24.05 -6.89 -6.48
N CYS A 417 23.39 -7.95 -6.96
CA CYS A 417 22.31 -8.58 -6.21
C CYS A 417 22.78 -9.19 -4.88
N HIS A 418 21.84 -9.44 -3.99
CA HIS A 418 22.15 -10.10 -2.72
C HIS A 418 22.72 -11.50 -2.97
N LYS A 419 23.75 -11.89 -2.20
CA LYS A 419 24.47 -13.19 -2.32
C LYS A 419 23.59 -14.43 -2.40
N SER A 420 22.35 -14.38 -1.88
CA SER A 420 21.41 -15.51 -1.96
C SER A 420 21.02 -15.89 -3.38
N HIS A 421 21.02 -14.94 -4.30
CA HIS A 421 20.75 -15.20 -5.72
C HIS A 421 21.86 -16.02 -6.36
N HIS A 422 23.12 -15.63 -6.15
CA HIS A 422 24.28 -16.40 -6.62
C HIS A 422 24.25 -17.84 -6.08
N TYR A 423 23.97 -18.00 -4.78
CA TYR A 423 23.83 -19.33 -4.19
C TYR A 423 22.66 -20.12 -4.80
N GLY A 424 21.53 -19.44 -5.09
CA GLY A 424 20.39 -20.04 -5.76
C GLY A 424 20.76 -20.58 -7.15
N VAL A 425 21.48 -19.77 -7.93
CA VAL A 425 21.95 -20.12 -9.29
C VAL A 425 22.89 -21.32 -9.25
N VAL A 426 23.88 -21.32 -8.34
CA VAL A 426 24.81 -22.44 -8.15
C VAL A 426 24.04 -23.71 -7.78
N LEU A 427 23.11 -23.63 -6.82
CA LEU A 427 22.31 -24.77 -6.38
C LEU A 427 21.36 -25.32 -7.46
N ALA A 428 20.91 -24.46 -8.38
CA ALA A 428 20.11 -24.87 -9.52
C ALA A 428 20.93 -25.47 -10.67
N GLY A 429 22.25 -25.28 -10.68
CA GLY A 429 23.13 -25.63 -11.80
C GLY A 429 22.88 -24.76 -13.05
N ALA A 430 22.32 -23.57 -12.86
CA ALA A 430 22.06 -22.63 -13.93
C ALA A 430 23.32 -21.81 -14.26
N LEU A 431 23.32 -21.20 -15.46
CA LEU A 431 24.44 -20.43 -15.98
C LEU A 431 24.12 -18.94 -15.86
N PRO A 432 24.83 -18.17 -15.02
CA PRO A 432 24.61 -16.73 -14.90
C PRO A 432 25.23 -15.98 -16.07
N VAL A 433 24.46 -15.02 -16.59
CA VAL A 433 24.97 -13.92 -17.41
C VAL A 433 24.85 -12.65 -16.56
N TYR A 434 25.99 -12.15 -16.10
CA TYR A 434 26.04 -11.00 -15.21
C TYR A 434 25.78 -9.70 -15.95
N LEU A 435 24.89 -8.91 -15.41
CA LEU A 435 24.55 -7.56 -15.86
C LEU A 435 25.25 -6.55 -14.94
N GLU A 436 25.91 -5.57 -15.55
CA GLU A 436 26.58 -4.52 -14.80
C GLU A 436 25.63 -3.37 -14.50
N ALA A 437 25.59 -2.97 -13.24
CA ALA A 437 24.88 -1.78 -12.81
C ALA A 437 25.58 -0.51 -13.27
N PHE A 438 24.81 0.55 -13.49
CA PHE A 438 25.37 1.85 -13.89
C PHE A 438 26.16 2.47 -12.73
N PRO A 439 27.45 2.82 -12.92
CA PRO A 439 28.24 3.41 -11.85
C PRO A 439 27.88 4.88 -11.63
N LEU A 440 27.56 5.24 -10.41
CA LEU A 440 27.32 6.60 -9.96
C LEU A 440 28.55 7.13 -9.21
N ASN A 441 29.64 7.34 -9.95
CA ASN A 441 30.97 7.65 -9.42
C ASN A 441 30.99 8.87 -8.49
N LYS A 442 30.16 9.90 -8.79
CA LYS A 442 30.06 11.10 -7.94
C LYS A 442 29.63 10.77 -6.50
N TYR A 443 28.85 9.71 -6.33
CA TYR A 443 28.26 9.33 -5.03
C TYR A 443 28.89 8.05 -4.46
N SER A 444 29.92 7.49 -5.12
CA SER A 444 30.55 6.21 -4.74
C SER A 444 29.54 5.06 -4.56
N MET A 445 28.54 5.01 -5.44
CA MET A 445 27.47 4.02 -5.40
C MET A 445 27.16 3.47 -6.79
N TYR A 446 26.38 2.39 -6.84
CA TYR A 446 25.87 1.82 -8.08
C TYR A 446 24.38 2.15 -8.24
N GLY A 447 24.00 2.49 -9.46
CA GLY A 447 22.60 2.60 -9.86
C GLY A 447 21.98 1.25 -10.20
N GLY A 448 20.88 1.27 -10.95
CA GLY A 448 20.29 0.04 -11.51
C GLY A 448 21.02 -0.43 -12.77
N VAL A 449 20.74 -1.64 -13.21
CA VAL A 449 21.17 -2.15 -14.51
C VAL A 449 20.41 -1.40 -15.63
N PRO A 450 21.09 -0.74 -16.57
CA PRO A 450 20.42 -0.05 -17.68
C PRO A 450 19.60 -1.02 -18.53
N LEU A 451 18.36 -0.66 -18.86
CA LEU A 451 17.51 -1.48 -19.75
C LEU A 451 18.19 -1.79 -21.09
N ARG A 452 18.96 -0.84 -21.61
CA ARG A 452 19.75 -1.03 -22.83
C ARG A 452 20.75 -2.19 -22.70
N SER A 453 21.37 -2.36 -21.53
CA SER A 453 22.29 -3.47 -21.25
C SER A 453 21.56 -4.81 -21.16
N ILE A 454 20.38 -4.84 -20.55
CA ILE A 454 19.52 -6.04 -20.49
C ILE A 454 19.13 -6.47 -21.91
N LYS A 455 18.63 -5.54 -22.73
CA LYS A 455 18.26 -5.79 -24.13
C LYS A 455 19.44 -6.28 -24.94
N LYS A 456 20.60 -5.66 -24.75
CA LYS A 456 21.84 -6.08 -25.45
C LYS A 456 22.17 -7.53 -25.13
N ALA A 457 22.16 -7.91 -23.85
CA ALA A 457 22.44 -9.30 -23.44
C ALA A 457 21.45 -10.31 -24.07
N LEU A 458 20.15 -9.96 -24.12
CA LEU A 458 19.14 -10.78 -24.78
C LEU A 458 19.37 -10.92 -26.29
N PHE A 459 19.71 -9.81 -26.98
CA PHE A 459 20.00 -9.85 -28.43
C PHE A 459 21.31 -10.61 -28.72
N ASP A 460 22.34 -10.44 -27.90
CA ASP A 460 23.61 -11.18 -28.06
C ASP A 460 23.33 -12.70 -27.91
N LEU A 461 22.59 -13.12 -26.90
CA LEU A 461 22.21 -14.53 -26.72
C LEU A 461 21.29 -15.06 -27.83
N LYS A 462 20.45 -14.21 -28.41
CA LYS A 462 19.66 -14.53 -29.61
C LYS A 462 20.54 -14.79 -30.81
N ALA A 463 21.54 -13.91 -31.04
CA ALA A 463 22.50 -14.03 -32.15
C ALA A 463 23.38 -15.30 -32.01
N GLU A 464 23.67 -15.72 -30.77
CA GLU A 464 24.39 -16.95 -30.45
C GLU A 464 23.52 -18.23 -30.52
N GLY A 465 22.22 -18.12 -30.83
CA GLY A 465 21.30 -19.25 -30.84
C GLY A 465 21.00 -19.82 -29.42
N LYS A 466 21.24 -19.05 -28.37
CA LYS A 466 21.08 -19.47 -26.97
C LYS A 466 19.83 -18.89 -26.28
N LEU A 467 19.00 -18.11 -27.01
CA LEU A 467 17.85 -17.43 -26.42
C LEU A 467 16.84 -18.40 -25.79
N ASP A 468 16.67 -19.60 -26.34
CA ASP A 468 15.75 -20.62 -25.81
C ASP A 468 16.17 -21.13 -24.43
N ARG A 469 17.45 -21.05 -24.10
CA ARG A 469 17.99 -21.41 -22.79
C ARG A 469 17.83 -20.28 -21.77
N VAL A 470 17.55 -19.04 -22.19
CA VAL A 470 17.31 -17.92 -21.28
C VAL A 470 15.95 -18.13 -20.62
N ARG A 471 15.96 -18.29 -19.31
CA ARG A 471 14.75 -18.57 -18.54
C ARG A 471 14.33 -17.44 -17.62
N MET A 472 15.28 -16.73 -17.04
CA MET A 472 14.98 -15.76 -15.97
C MET A 472 15.80 -14.49 -16.10
N LEU A 473 15.16 -13.36 -15.80
CA LEU A 473 15.80 -12.09 -15.47
C LEU A 473 15.60 -11.86 -13.96
N ASP A 474 16.72 -11.71 -13.24
CA ASP A 474 16.75 -11.58 -11.78
C ASP A 474 17.37 -10.23 -11.40
N LEU A 475 16.56 -9.32 -10.87
CA LEU A 475 16.94 -7.94 -10.55
C LEU A 475 16.47 -7.53 -9.15
N THR A 476 17.27 -6.68 -8.50
CA THR A 476 16.94 -6.11 -7.19
C THR A 476 16.14 -4.81 -7.37
N ASN A 477 14.86 -4.84 -7.04
CA ASN A 477 13.94 -3.69 -7.09
C ASN A 477 13.50 -3.32 -5.67
N CYS A 478 13.91 -2.45 -5.20
CA CYS A 478 14.65 -1.39 -4.62
C CYS A 478 16.07 -1.87 -4.23
N THR A 479 17.09 -1.28 -4.78
CA THR A 479 18.47 -1.56 -4.39
C THR A 479 18.73 -1.06 -2.96
N PHE A 480 19.87 -1.44 -2.39
CA PHE A 480 20.26 -0.96 -1.06
C PHE A 480 20.33 0.58 -0.99
N ASP A 481 20.73 1.21 -2.09
CA ASP A 481 20.83 2.67 -2.22
C ASP A 481 19.50 3.35 -2.62
N GLY A 482 18.40 2.61 -2.68
CA GLY A 482 17.07 3.13 -2.94
C GLY A 482 16.70 3.31 -4.43
N HIS A 483 17.48 2.77 -5.36
CA HIS A 483 17.17 2.85 -6.79
C HIS A 483 16.03 1.91 -7.17
N LEU A 484 15.08 2.43 -7.95
CA LEU A 484 13.89 1.73 -8.44
C LEU A 484 13.92 1.59 -9.96
N TYR A 485 13.46 0.44 -10.44
CA TYR A 485 13.23 0.23 -11.87
C TYR A 485 11.88 0.78 -12.33
N ASN A 486 11.79 1.13 -13.61
CA ASN A 486 10.50 1.15 -14.29
C ASN A 486 10.14 -0.28 -14.68
N VAL A 487 9.66 -1.05 -13.69
CA VAL A 487 9.41 -2.50 -13.80
C VAL A 487 8.57 -2.83 -15.02
N LYS A 488 7.48 -2.07 -15.23
CA LYS A 488 6.59 -2.23 -16.38
C LYS A 488 7.36 -2.16 -17.71
N ARG A 489 8.19 -1.11 -17.89
CA ARG A 489 8.95 -0.93 -19.12
C ARG A 489 10.03 -1.99 -19.31
N VAL A 490 10.72 -2.37 -18.23
CA VAL A 490 11.71 -3.44 -18.27
C VAL A 490 11.07 -4.75 -18.72
N MET A 491 9.94 -5.11 -18.12
CA MET A 491 9.21 -6.32 -18.49
C MET A 491 8.74 -6.28 -19.94
N GLU A 492 8.08 -5.20 -20.36
CA GLU A 492 7.52 -5.03 -21.69
C GLU A 492 8.60 -5.19 -22.78
N GLU A 493 9.72 -4.46 -22.67
CA GLU A 493 10.78 -4.52 -23.68
C GLU A 493 11.56 -5.85 -23.67
N CYS A 494 11.69 -6.50 -22.51
CA CYS A 494 12.28 -7.83 -22.45
C CYS A 494 11.36 -8.90 -23.07
N LEU A 495 10.04 -8.83 -22.83
CA LEU A 495 9.05 -9.73 -23.41
C LEU A 495 8.93 -9.58 -24.93
N ALA A 496 9.25 -8.40 -25.47
CA ALA A 496 9.34 -8.20 -26.92
C ALA A 496 10.48 -9.04 -27.58
N ILE A 497 11.51 -9.40 -26.80
CA ILE A 497 12.64 -10.22 -27.27
C ILE A 497 12.46 -11.69 -26.90
N LYS A 498 12.01 -11.98 -25.67
CA LYS A 498 11.79 -13.30 -25.10
C LYS A 498 10.40 -13.34 -24.45
N PRO A 499 9.34 -13.74 -25.19
CA PRO A 499 7.94 -13.63 -24.75
C PRO A 499 7.55 -14.45 -23.51
N ASP A 500 8.31 -15.47 -23.17
CA ASP A 500 8.08 -16.38 -22.02
C ASP A 500 9.12 -16.19 -20.90
N LEU A 501 9.84 -15.06 -20.88
CA LEU A 501 10.84 -14.76 -19.86
C LEU A 501 10.21 -14.67 -18.49
N ILE A 502 10.84 -15.33 -17.53
CA ILE A 502 10.46 -15.24 -16.10
C ILE A 502 11.18 -14.06 -15.47
N PHE A 503 10.45 -13.26 -14.71
CA PHE A 503 11.00 -12.15 -13.93
C PHE A 503 11.02 -12.51 -12.45
N LEU A 504 12.19 -12.40 -11.83
CA LEU A 504 12.34 -12.41 -10.38
C LEU A 504 12.75 -11.01 -9.93
N TRP A 505 11.90 -10.39 -9.14
CA TRP A 505 12.14 -9.09 -8.51
C TRP A 505 12.47 -9.31 -7.04
N ASP A 506 13.71 -9.06 -6.63
CA ASP A 506 14.05 -8.98 -5.21
C ASP A 506 13.56 -7.63 -4.67
N GLU A 507 12.43 -7.65 -4.02
CA GLU A 507 11.76 -6.53 -3.37
C GLU A 507 11.93 -6.57 -1.83
N ALA A 508 13.04 -7.13 -1.34
CA ALA A 508 13.27 -7.33 0.09
C ALA A 508 13.14 -6.05 0.92
N TRP A 509 13.43 -4.89 0.34
CA TRP A 509 13.30 -3.57 0.98
C TRP A 509 12.06 -2.79 0.55
N PHE A 510 11.23 -3.33 -0.32
CA PHE A 510 10.20 -2.59 -1.05
C PHE A 510 8.76 -2.99 -0.72
N SER A 511 8.54 -3.75 0.37
CA SER A 511 7.18 -4.24 0.74
C SER A 511 6.20 -3.10 1.00
N PHE A 512 6.65 -1.97 1.56
CA PHE A 512 5.81 -0.80 1.82
C PHE A 512 5.23 -0.16 0.56
N ALA A 513 5.92 -0.33 -0.57
CA ALA A 513 5.55 0.30 -1.84
C ALA A 513 4.15 -0.08 -2.32
N ARG A 514 3.68 -1.27 -1.98
CA ARG A 514 2.31 -1.70 -2.32
C ARG A 514 1.25 -0.76 -1.74
N PHE A 515 1.49 -0.21 -0.56
CA PHE A 515 0.55 0.65 0.16
C PHE A 515 0.72 2.13 -0.19
N SER A 516 1.74 2.49 -0.98
CA SER A 516 1.94 3.83 -1.49
C SER A 516 1.37 3.96 -2.90
N PRO A 517 0.41 4.87 -3.17
CA PRO A 517 -0.15 5.09 -4.50
C PRO A 517 0.91 5.41 -5.57
N PHE A 518 2.00 6.06 -5.15
CA PHE A 518 3.09 6.49 -6.03
C PHE A 518 4.08 5.38 -6.36
N HIS A 519 4.42 4.55 -5.36
CA HIS A 519 5.41 3.48 -5.52
C HIS A 519 4.81 2.17 -6.00
N ARG A 520 3.52 1.94 -5.77
CA ARG A 520 2.82 0.68 -6.13
C ARG A 520 3.06 0.26 -7.56
N ARG A 521 2.99 1.20 -8.50
CA ARG A 521 3.22 0.96 -9.93
C ARG A 521 4.65 0.50 -10.27
N ARG A 522 5.57 0.59 -9.32
CA ARG A 522 6.96 0.14 -9.46
C ARG A 522 7.17 -1.27 -8.93
N THR A 523 6.15 -1.90 -8.32
CA THR A 523 6.24 -3.29 -7.85
C THR A 523 6.04 -4.28 -8.98
N GLY A 524 6.67 -5.45 -8.87
CA GLY A 524 6.55 -6.52 -9.87
C GLY A 524 5.11 -7.00 -10.05
N MET A 525 4.35 -7.13 -8.94
CA MET A 525 2.96 -7.58 -9.00
C MET A 525 2.04 -6.59 -9.72
N ALA A 526 2.14 -5.29 -9.41
CA ALA A 526 1.32 -4.28 -10.08
C ALA A 526 1.69 -4.11 -11.55
N ALA A 527 2.97 -4.27 -11.91
CA ALA A 527 3.39 -4.27 -13.31
C ALA A 527 2.84 -5.46 -14.09
N ALA A 528 2.80 -6.65 -13.46
CA ALA A 528 2.24 -7.86 -14.06
C ALA A 528 0.74 -7.71 -14.37
N ASP A 529 -0.04 -7.21 -13.41
CA ASP A 529 -1.48 -6.98 -13.59
C ASP A 529 -1.74 -5.95 -14.68
N TYR A 530 -1.02 -4.82 -14.65
CA TYR A 530 -1.15 -3.78 -15.67
C TYR A 530 -0.84 -4.29 -17.08
N LEU A 531 0.25 -5.04 -17.25
CA LEU A 531 0.65 -5.55 -18.56
C LEU A 531 -0.33 -6.61 -19.07
N ARG A 532 -0.86 -7.46 -18.19
CA ARG A 532 -1.88 -8.43 -18.56
C ARG A 532 -3.15 -7.77 -19.08
N GLU A 533 -3.66 -6.76 -18.37
CA GLU A 533 -4.83 -6.00 -18.81
C GLU A 533 -4.55 -5.26 -20.12
N ARG A 534 -3.38 -4.62 -20.24
CA ARG A 534 -2.99 -3.88 -21.43
C ARG A 534 -2.95 -4.78 -22.67
N TYR A 535 -2.31 -5.96 -22.57
CA TYR A 535 -2.15 -6.84 -23.72
C TYR A 535 -3.46 -7.51 -24.18
N GLN A 536 -4.47 -7.50 -23.36
CA GLN A 536 -5.82 -7.97 -23.71
C GLN A 536 -6.67 -6.87 -24.38
N SER A 537 -6.22 -5.61 -24.39
CA SER A 537 -7.00 -4.49 -24.93
C SER A 537 -6.85 -4.35 -26.44
N ASP A 538 -7.95 -3.99 -27.13
CA ASP A 538 -7.93 -3.67 -28.57
C ASP A 538 -7.03 -2.48 -28.88
N ALA A 539 -6.96 -1.51 -27.98
CA ALA A 539 -6.06 -0.35 -28.11
C ALA A 539 -4.59 -0.78 -28.21
N TYR A 540 -4.15 -1.73 -27.37
CA TYR A 540 -2.79 -2.23 -27.44
C TYR A 540 -2.55 -3.04 -28.71
N ARG A 541 -3.51 -3.82 -29.17
CA ARG A 541 -3.40 -4.59 -30.42
C ARG A 541 -3.18 -3.63 -31.61
N ALA A 542 -3.95 -2.56 -31.70
CA ALA A 542 -3.76 -1.54 -32.74
C ALA A 542 -2.38 -0.85 -32.64
N GLU A 543 -1.92 -0.54 -31.41
CA GLU A 543 -0.60 0.03 -31.15
C GLU A 543 0.52 -0.93 -31.60
N TYR A 544 0.39 -2.22 -31.25
CA TYR A 544 1.35 -3.26 -31.65
C TYR A 544 1.40 -3.46 -33.17
N ASP A 545 0.25 -3.50 -33.85
CA ASP A 545 0.20 -3.67 -35.30
C ASP A 545 0.87 -2.49 -36.05
N ALA A 546 0.67 -1.28 -35.55
CA ALA A 546 1.35 -0.09 -36.07
C ALA A 546 2.88 -0.16 -35.84
N PHE A 547 3.29 -0.59 -34.64
CA PHE A 547 4.69 -0.81 -34.30
C PHE A 547 5.32 -1.91 -35.14
N ALA A 548 4.69 -3.07 -35.30
CA ALA A 548 5.18 -4.20 -36.07
C ALA A 548 5.40 -3.85 -37.55
N LYS A 549 4.51 -3.05 -38.15
CA LYS A 549 4.69 -2.52 -39.51
C LYS A 549 5.92 -1.64 -39.63
N LYS A 550 6.26 -0.86 -38.59
CA LYS A 550 7.42 0.03 -38.56
C LYS A 550 8.73 -0.73 -38.35
N VAL A 551 8.72 -1.69 -37.39
CA VAL A 551 9.90 -2.42 -36.93
C VAL A 551 10.21 -3.64 -37.81
N GLY A 552 9.20 -4.25 -38.44
CA GLY A 552 9.38 -5.37 -39.37
C GLY A 552 10.33 -5.10 -40.56
N LYS A 553 10.71 -3.83 -40.74
CA LYS A 553 11.73 -3.37 -41.74
C LYS A 553 13.13 -3.21 -41.15
N LEU A 554 13.31 -3.41 -39.81
CA LEU A 554 14.61 -3.28 -39.15
C LEU A 554 15.24 -4.68 -38.99
N ASP A 555 16.56 -4.74 -39.28
CA ASP A 555 17.32 -5.95 -38.96
C ASP A 555 17.29 -6.20 -37.44
N PRO A 556 16.99 -7.42 -36.96
CA PRO A 556 17.08 -7.75 -35.54
C PRO A 556 18.45 -7.46 -34.89
N ARG A 557 19.49 -7.25 -35.70
CA ARG A 557 20.84 -6.86 -35.25
C ARG A 557 21.05 -5.36 -35.21
N ASP A 558 20.06 -4.55 -35.62
CA ASP A 558 20.20 -3.09 -35.64
C ASP A 558 20.33 -2.55 -34.22
N LYS A 559 21.44 -1.86 -33.94
CA LYS A 559 21.68 -1.21 -32.63
C LYS A 559 20.59 -0.20 -32.26
N LYS A 560 19.83 0.31 -33.23
CA LYS A 560 18.67 1.19 -32.99
C LYS A 560 17.61 0.52 -32.13
N LEU A 561 17.45 -0.81 -32.19
CA LEU A 561 16.52 -1.55 -31.36
C LEU A 561 16.86 -1.47 -29.85
N LEU A 562 18.13 -1.21 -29.51
CA LEU A 562 18.54 -1.03 -28.11
C LEU A 562 17.97 0.24 -27.50
N ASP A 563 17.80 1.30 -28.30
CA ASP A 563 17.33 2.61 -27.83
C ASP A 563 15.83 2.84 -28.10
N LEU A 564 15.26 2.04 -29.02
CA LEU A 564 13.84 2.09 -29.34
C LEU A 564 13.00 1.41 -28.23
N HIS A 565 11.84 1.97 -27.91
CA HIS A 565 10.82 1.28 -27.12
C HIS A 565 10.20 0.18 -27.98
N ILE A 566 10.45 -1.06 -27.64
CA ILE A 566 9.97 -2.24 -28.38
C ILE A 566 8.79 -2.86 -27.65
N LEU A 567 7.78 -3.27 -28.43
CA LEU A 567 6.52 -3.82 -27.91
C LEU A 567 6.45 -5.34 -28.14
N PRO A 568 5.98 -6.13 -27.16
CA PRO A 568 5.79 -7.56 -27.34
C PRO A 568 4.53 -7.88 -28.14
N ASP A 569 4.57 -9.02 -28.85
CA ASP A 569 3.42 -9.60 -29.52
C ASP A 569 2.39 -10.08 -28.49
N PRO A 570 1.18 -9.50 -28.44
CA PRO A 570 0.19 -9.85 -27.41
C PRO A 570 -0.27 -11.31 -27.49
N ASP A 571 -0.17 -11.96 -28.64
CA ASP A 571 -0.59 -13.36 -28.82
C ASP A 571 0.47 -14.36 -28.33
N LYS A 572 1.72 -13.94 -28.17
CA LYS A 572 2.84 -14.80 -27.77
C LYS A 572 3.27 -14.59 -26.33
N VAL A 573 2.99 -13.40 -25.78
CA VAL A 573 3.50 -13.00 -24.48
C VAL A 573 2.90 -13.82 -23.34
N ARG A 574 3.73 -14.17 -22.37
CA ARG A 574 3.36 -14.83 -21.10
C ARG A 574 3.85 -13.98 -19.93
N ILE A 575 2.95 -13.56 -19.07
CA ILE A 575 3.31 -12.82 -17.87
C ILE A 575 3.70 -13.81 -16.78
N ARG A 576 4.99 -13.82 -16.43
CA ARG A 576 5.57 -14.77 -15.48
C ARG A 576 6.45 -14.02 -14.47
N VAL A 577 5.84 -13.58 -13.37
CA VAL A 577 6.47 -12.68 -12.41
C VAL A 577 6.47 -13.28 -11.02
N TYR A 578 7.63 -13.22 -10.40
CA TYR A 578 7.87 -13.60 -9.00
C TYR A 578 8.49 -12.40 -8.28
N ALA A 579 8.05 -12.13 -7.07
CA ALA A 579 8.69 -11.14 -6.23
C ALA A 579 8.94 -11.71 -4.83
N THR A 580 10.05 -11.35 -4.23
CA THR A 580 10.42 -11.80 -2.89
C THR A 580 10.55 -10.60 -1.96
N GLN A 581 9.90 -10.67 -0.81
CA GLN A 581 9.88 -9.55 0.15
C GLN A 581 10.26 -10.01 1.55
N SER A 582 10.99 -9.15 2.28
CA SER A 582 11.25 -9.33 3.71
C SER A 582 10.20 -8.57 4.52
N THR A 583 9.36 -9.29 5.23
CA THR A 583 8.35 -8.66 6.10
C THR A 583 8.98 -7.98 7.32
N HIS A 584 10.19 -8.40 7.72
CA HIS A 584 10.93 -7.85 8.86
C HIS A 584 11.82 -6.63 8.54
N LYS A 585 11.89 -6.18 7.27
CA LYS A 585 12.71 -5.02 6.89
C LYS A 585 11.87 -3.75 6.77
N SER A 586 10.74 -3.82 6.08
CA SER A 586 9.89 -2.68 5.79
C SER A 586 8.43 -2.84 6.24
N LEU A 587 8.10 -3.96 6.88
CA LEU A 587 6.83 -4.21 7.57
C LEU A 587 7.10 -4.61 9.02
N SER A 588 6.06 -4.63 9.86
CA SER A 588 6.16 -4.86 11.31
C SER A 588 6.19 -6.34 11.67
N SER A 589 7.16 -7.11 11.20
CA SER A 589 7.33 -8.50 11.64
C SER A 589 8.64 -8.76 12.35
N LEU A 590 8.65 -9.80 13.18
CA LEU A 590 9.91 -10.30 13.77
C LEU A 590 10.80 -10.90 12.69
N ARG A 591 12.10 -10.92 12.93
CA ARG A 591 13.06 -11.62 12.06
C ARG A 591 12.79 -13.13 12.12
N GLN A 592 12.81 -13.85 11.05
CA GLN A 592 13.20 -13.60 9.66
C GLN A 592 12.02 -13.86 8.72
N GLY A 593 10.94 -13.12 8.88
CA GLY A 593 9.75 -13.26 8.01
C GLY A 593 10.05 -12.86 6.56
N SER A 594 9.52 -13.63 5.61
CA SER A 594 9.57 -13.31 4.18
C SER A 594 8.35 -13.85 3.43
N MET A 595 8.17 -13.36 2.22
CA MET A 595 7.10 -13.80 1.32
C MET A 595 7.66 -14.01 -0.09
N ILE A 596 7.09 -14.99 -0.80
CA ILE A 596 7.22 -15.17 -2.24
C ILE A 596 5.85 -14.85 -2.84
N MET A 597 5.79 -13.87 -3.71
CA MET A 597 4.59 -13.49 -4.44
C MET A 597 4.68 -14.01 -5.87
N VAL A 598 3.58 -14.50 -6.37
CA VAL A 598 3.50 -15.14 -7.70
C VAL A 598 2.40 -14.49 -8.51
N ASN A 599 2.74 -14.11 -9.74
CA ASN A 599 1.81 -13.70 -10.77
C ASN A 599 2.32 -14.30 -12.09
N ASP A 600 1.96 -15.55 -12.35
CA ASP A 600 2.50 -16.36 -13.47
C ASP A 600 1.37 -17.07 -14.22
N ASP A 601 1.21 -16.76 -15.51
CA ASP A 601 0.17 -17.32 -16.37
C ASP A 601 0.33 -18.85 -16.57
N ASP A 602 1.56 -19.35 -16.45
CA ASP A 602 1.86 -20.80 -16.55
C ASP A 602 1.91 -21.49 -15.18
N PHE A 603 1.47 -20.80 -14.11
CA PHE A 603 1.48 -21.34 -12.77
C PHE A 603 0.41 -22.41 -12.58
N ALA A 604 0.79 -23.68 -12.71
CA ALA A 604 -0.09 -24.81 -12.43
C ALA A 604 0.03 -25.23 -10.94
N PRO A 605 -1.03 -25.09 -10.13
CA PRO A 605 -1.00 -25.49 -8.72
C PRO A 605 -0.57 -26.94 -8.48
N GLY A 606 -0.87 -27.84 -9.41
CA GLY A 606 -0.49 -29.24 -9.34
C GLY A 606 0.98 -29.53 -9.69
N ARG A 607 1.61 -28.72 -10.53
CA ARG A 607 3.05 -28.85 -10.87
C ARG A 607 3.95 -28.34 -9.75
N MET A 608 3.58 -27.25 -9.12
CA MET A 608 4.37 -26.67 -8.02
C MET A 608 4.12 -27.33 -6.66
N ARG A 609 2.99 -28.03 -6.46
CA ARG A 609 2.82 -28.91 -5.27
C ARG A 609 3.92 -29.97 -5.17
N ARG A 610 4.55 -30.35 -6.27
CA ARG A 610 5.68 -31.29 -6.30
C ARG A 610 7.04 -30.62 -6.15
N THR A 611 7.12 -29.31 -6.28
CA THR A 611 8.37 -28.53 -6.21
C THR A 611 8.28 -27.49 -5.10
N VAL A 612 9.26 -27.42 -4.35
CA VAL A 612 9.83 -26.59 -3.29
C VAL A 612 9.07 -25.37 -2.76
N ILE A 613 8.25 -24.63 -3.54
CA ILE A 613 7.63 -23.40 -3.07
C ILE A 613 6.55 -23.65 -2.00
N SER A 614 5.88 -24.81 -2.04
CA SER A 614 4.85 -25.17 -1.07
C SER A 614 5.39 -25.74 0.23
N LYS A 615 6.69 -26.00 0.33
CA LYS A 615 7.28 -26.64 1.50
C LYS A 615 8.27 -25.71 2.15
N ALA A 616 8.00 -25.38 3.42
CA ALA A 616 8.82 -24.48 4.20
C ALA A 616 10.31 -24.72 4.02
N ALA A 617 11.01 -23.66 3.88
CA ALA A 617 12.35 -23.47 3.40
C ALA A 617 13.48 -24.34 4.03
N GLY A 618 13.25 -25.05 5.08
CA GLY A 618 14.29 -25.86 5.74
C GLY A 618 14.34 -27.33 5.31
N ALA A 619 13.19 -27.99 5.16
CA ALA A 619 13.13 -29.44 4.95
C ALA A 619 13.47 -29.89 3.54
N GLN A 620 13.43 -29.03 2.56
CA GLN A 620 13.52 -29.39 1.15
C GLN A 620 14.92 -29.21 0.54
N LEU A 621 15.75 -28.37 1.09
CA LEU A 621 17.19 -28.38 0.77
C LEU A 621 17.79 -29.76 1.06
N CYS A 622 17.37 -30.40 2.16
CA CYS A 622 17.79 -31.76 2.49
C CYS A 622 17.21 -32.82 1.53
N ARG A 623 15.94 -32.73 1.11
CA ARG A 623 15.32 -33.74 0.23
C ARG A 623 15.85 -33.68 -1.21
N ASN A 624 16.11 -32.50 -1.75
CA ASN A 624 16.69 -32.37 -3.08
C ASN A 624 18.14 -32.86 -3.11
N HIS A 625 18.88 -32.67 -2.02
CA HIS A 625 20.24 -33.22 -1.87
C HIS A 625 20.23 -34.76 -1.80
N LEU A 626 19.27 -35.34 -1.09
CA LEU A 626 19.10 -36.79 -0.99
C LEU A 626 18.63 -37.41 -2.31
N ARG A 627 17.71 -36.79 -3.06
CA ARG A 627 17.30 -37.29 -4.40
C ARG A 627 18.46 -37.21 -5.39
N ARG A 628 19.22 -36.12 -5.45
CA ARG A 628 20.41 -36.04 -6.33
C ARG A 628 21.47 -37.10 -6.00
N ARG A 629 21.63 -37.49 -4.72
CA ARG A 629 22.50 -38.60 -4.32
C ARG A 629 21.94 -39.97 -4.73
N GLN A 630 20.62 -40.13 -4.80
CA GLN A 630 20.00 -41.36 -5.29
C GLN A 630 20.10 -41.47 -6.83
N ASP A 631 19.86 -40.36 -7.53
CA ASP A 631 20.00 -40.33 -9.00
C ASP A 631 21.45 -40.46 -9.46
N ALA A 632 22.42 -39.96 -8.67
CA ALA A 632 23.86 -40.15 -8.93
C ALA A 632 24.40 -41.54 -8.57
N LYS A 633 23.62 -42.38 -7.88
CA LYS A 633 23.95 -43.78 -7.63
C LYS A 633 23.34 -44.73 -8.65
N ILE A 634 22.53 -44.21 -9.59
CA ILE A 634 21.87 -44.97 -10.66
C ILE A 634 22.57 -44.71 -12.01
N LEU A 635 23.51 -43.76 -12.05
CA LEU A 635 24.48 -43.58 -13.14
C LEU A 635 25.87 -44.03 -12.64
#